data_a6d4a74c1d1564aa7c32b9b1687d703a
#
_entry.id   a6d4a74c1d1564aa7c32b9b1687d703a
#
_cell.length_a   1.000
_cell.length_b   1.000
_cell.length_c   1.000
_cell.angle_alpha   90.00
_cell.angle_beta   90.00
_cell.angle_gamma   90.00
#
_symmetry.space_group_name_H-M   'P 1'
#
loop_
_entity.id
_entity.type
_entity.pdbx_description
1 polymer ?
#
loop_
_entity_poly.entity_id
_entity_poly.type
_entity_poly.pdbx_seq_one_letter_code
_entity_poly.pdbx_strand_id
1 'polypeptide(L)'
;LMDYYEKLFLALRNLNPGTRHFINLLFNREKVSFLKECISILKKVNEKESEVQKLSQKQMREKTEEFKKRLMDGESLDDILVESFALVREAARRTLNMRHFDVQIIGGYVLHKGKVAEMATGEGKTLVAVLPLYLNALEGKGCHLVTVNDYLAKRDTQWMGPIYHYLGLSVGCIVSYKELKGKYSSTAYIFDPTYLPADSRFLYLRPISRKEAYMCDITYGVGSEFGFDYLRDNMALRKEDQVQRELNYAIIDEVDSILIDEARTPLIISGPSEESTSLYYEVDRLVRKLVRDKDFTVDEENQTVSLTEEGVKKCERLLGINNLYDGTHTELIHHINQALRAHCFFKRDKEYVVKNGKVIIVDEFTGRLMPGRRWSDGLHQAIEAKEGLRIESENQTLATISFQNYFKLYKKIAGMTGTAITEAAEFKEIYGLDVIVIPTNKPLRRKEYDDEIYKTEREKFNAVVAEVEKMYKIGRPVLVGTISIEKAEKLSRLLRQKNIPHQVLHGKNHEAEAAIIAQAGRPKAVTIATQMAGRGVDIILGGNPEILAREETVKVIWSRKKTKKGKNERYKGKELREILQEIEDNYNKRLQQIDSIYKGKIENLKKELNEREKEFSQIDEKVKEEIEKELFEKKGGENYRKFEERLKKLKERYLSANENYQKLAEKYKNQPERTKEAGEILNKAYRDFVLFKEKIMKTFNISTSEYIEEKRRQILSDFESKRFAPKEVVPKIEEYIGIIKNYKDSYSIIASEKIKEGKNFKILCEKINDYENFLKGLKEILNTGKFEEIERYIEKENTIYEKLAKSIKSFEREIILEKGGSVYIEAEKKYKEV
;
A
#
# COMPACT_ATOMS: atom_id res chain seq x y z
N LEU A 1 -2.23 -18.50 -27.92
CA LEU A 1 -3.22 -18.05 -26.90
C LEU A 1 -3.09 -18.87 -25.63
N MET A 2 -3.05 -20.20 -25.71
CA MET A 2 -2.81 -21.10 -24.57
C MET A 2 -1.47 -20.85 -23.90
N ASP A 3 -0.39 -20.62 -24.65
CA ASP A 3 0.95 -20.40 -24.13
C ASP A 3 1.10 -19.06 -23.34
N TYR A 4 0.31 -18.04 -23.70
CA TYR A 4 0.27 -16.77 -22.97
C TYR A 4 -0.58 -16.87 -21.69
N TYR A 5 -1.67 -17.63 -21.74
CA TYR A 5 -2.47 -17.98 -20.56
C TYR A 5 -1.67 -18.87 -19.60
N GLU A 6 -0.87 -19.81 -20.09
CA GLU A 6 0.01 -20.62 -19.27
C GLU A 6 1.14 -19.78 -18.64
N LYS A 7 1.72 -18.82 -19.35
CA LYS A 7 2.74 -17.92 -18.80
C LYS A 7 2.17 -16.93 -17.78
N LEU A 8 1.00 -16.37 -18.06
CA LEU A 8 0.28 -15.54 -17.09
C LEU A 8 -0.16 -16.40 -15.88
N PHE A 9 -0.65 -17.59 -16.11
CA PHE A 9 -1.06 -18.56 -15.10
C PHE A 9 0.15 -19.10 -14.30
N LEU A 10 1.31 -19.29 -14.92
CA LEU A 10 2.56 -19.65 -14.24
C LEU A 10 3.14 -18.45 -13.46
N ALA A 11 3.05 -17.24 -13.98
CA ALA A 11 3.38 -16.02 -13.25
C ALA A 11 2.43 -15.83 -12.05
N LEU A 12 1.16 -16.15 -12.21
CA LEU A 12 0.13 -16.13 -11.17
C LEU A 12 0.32 -17.26 -10.14
N ARG A 13 0.91 -18.38 -10.50
CA ARG A 13 1.09 -19.58 -9.66
C ARG A 13 2.09 -19.39 -8.51
N ASN A 14 3.00 -18.43 -8.65
CA ASN A 14 4.03 -18.11 -7.63
C ASN A 14 3.63 -16.96 -6.70
N LEU A 15 2.34 -16.59 -6.68
CA LEU A 15 1.85 -15.46 -5.91
C LEU A 15 1.32 -15.87 -4.53
N ASN A 16 1.49 -14.99 -3.56
CA ASN A 16 0.95 -14.93 -2.20
C ASN A 16 -0.61 -14.95 -2.14
N PRO A 17 -1.25 -14.97 -0.96
CA PRO A 17 -2.70 -15.06 -0.75
C PRO A 17 -3.61 -14.23 -1.68
N GLY A 18 -3.11 -13.13 -2.22
CA GLY A 18 -3.78 -12.36 -3.28
C GLY A 18 -4.05 -13.15 -4.55
N THR A 19 -3.26 -14.19 -4.85
CA THR A 19 -3.46 -15.06 -6.03
C THR A 19 -4.69 -15.94 -5.92
N ARG A 20 -4.99 -16.38 -4.70
CA ARG A 20 -6.21 -17.17 -4.44
C ARG A 20 -7.46 -16.33 -4.65
N HIS A 21 -7.39 -15.08 -4.27
CA HIS A 21 -8.48 -14.14 -4.53
C HIS A 21 -8.61 -13.83 -6.03
N PHE A 22 -7.50 -13.71 -6.75
CA PHE A 22 -7.50 -13.55 -8.22
C PHE A 22 -8.08 -14.80 -8.91
N ILE A 23 -7.80 -16.00 -8.42
CA ILE A 23 -8.44 -17.23 -8.91
C ILE A 23 -9.96 -17.20 -8.61
N ASN A 24 -10.39 -16.79 -7.40
CA ASN A 24 -11.81 -16.60 -7.08
C ASN A 24 -12.45 -15.48 -7.92
N LEU A 25 -11.67 -14.46 -8.31
CA LEU A 25 -12.06 -13.47 -9.30
C LEU A 25 -12.25 -14.04 -10.70
N LEU A 26 -11.50 -15.08 -11.08
CA LEU A 26 -11.63 -15.80 -12.35
C LEU A 26 -12.97 -16.59 -12.46
N PHE A 27 -13.57 -16.96 -11.32
CA PHE A 27 -14.82 -17.74 -11.31
C PHE A 27 -16.09 -16.89 -11.42
N ASN A 28 -16.01 -15.60 -11.22
CA ASN A 28 -17.10 -14.71 -11.55
C ASN A 28 -17.07 -14.38 -13.04
N ARG A 29 -18.14 -14.71 -13.81
CA ARG A 29 -18.20 -14.54 -15.28
C ARG A 29 -17.81 -13.12 -15.74
N GLU A 30 -18.21 -12.10 -15.00
CA GLU A 30 -17.86 -10.71 -15.30
C GLU A 30 -16.36 -10.45 -15.14
N LYS A 31 -15.73 -11.04 -14.13
CA LYS A 31 -14.31 -10.88 -13.85
C LYS A 31 -13.41 -11.64 -14.84
N VAL A 32 -13.85 -12.81 -15.30
CA VAL A 32 -13.17 -13.54 -16.39
C VAL A 32 -13.26 -12.78 -17.71
N SER A 33 -14.40 -12.17 -18.00
CA SER A 33 -14.59 -11.34 -19.19
C SER A 33 -13.66 -10.13 -19.14
N PHE A 34 -13.57 -9.46 -18.00
CA PHE A 34 -12.70 -8.31 -17.78
C PHE A 34 -11.21 -8.65 -17.96
N LEU A 35 -10.77 -9.81 -17.46
CA LEU A 35 -9.38 -10.26 -17.66
C LEU A 35 -9.07 -10.58 -19.13
N LYS A 36 -10.00 -11.19 -19.85
CA LYS A 36 -9.84 -11.41 -21.30
C LYS A 36 -9.71 -10.07 -22.03
N GLU A 37 -10.48 -9.09 -21.61
CA GLU A 37 -10.40 -7.72 -22.12
C GLU A 37 -9.04 -7.09 -21.84
N CYS A 38 -8.52 -7.15 -20.61
CA CYS A 38 -7.18 -6.69 -20.24
C CYS A 38 -6.09 -7.29 -21.12
N ILE A 39 -6.17 -8.62 -21.36
CA ILE A 39 -5.20 -9.34 -22.19
C ILE A 39 -5.33 -8.92 -23.67
N SER A 40 -6.56 -8.74 -24.14
CA SER A 40 -6.80 -8.26 -25.51
C SER A 40 -6.21 -6.88 -25.73
N ILE A 41 -6.45 -5.95 -24.82
CA ILE A 41 -5.88 -4.59 -24.86
C ILE A 41 -4.35 -4.64 -24.83
N LEU A 42 -3.77 -5.41 -23.90
CA LEU A 42 -2.32 -5.56 -23.80
C LEU A 42 -1.69 -6.02 -25.12
N LYS A 43 -2.28 -7.03 -25.80
CA LYS A 43 -1.80 -7.50 -27.09
C LYS A 43 -1.82 -6.41 -28.15
N LYS A 44 -2.94 -5.71 -28.25
CA LYS A 44 -3.09 -4.61 -29.23
C LYS A 44 -2.08 -3.49 -28.97
N VAL A 45 -1.83 -3.13 -27.68
CA VAL A 45 -0.81 -2.13 -27.32
C VAL A 45 0.59 -2.59 -27.70
N ASN A 46 0.92 -3.88 -27.48
CA ASN A 46 2.21 -4.45 -27.86
C ASN A 46 2.39 -4.50 -29.38
N GLU A 47 1.36 -4.79 -30.16
CA GLU A 47 1.37 -4.78 -31.62
C GLU A 47 1.64 -3.36 -32.19
N LYS A 48 1.07 -2.33 -31.55
CA LYS A 48 1.27 -0.93 -31.95
C LYS A 48 2.63 -0.34 -31.58
N GLU A 49 3.39 -0.97 -30.69
CA GLU A 49 4.65 -0.43 -30.18
C GLU A 49 5.67 -0.14 -31.31
N SER A 50 5.82 -1.07 -32.27
CA SER A 50 6.78 -0.91 -33.38
C SER A 50 6.44 0.23 -34.35
N GLU A 51 5.16 0.58 -34.45
CA GLU A 51 4.67 1.71 -35.23
C GLU A 51 5.01 3.02 -34.54
N VAL A 52 4.67 3.12 -33.27
CA VAL A 52 4.88 4.32 -32.45
C VAL A 52 6.37 4.64 -32.26
N GLN A 53 7.23 3.63 -32.17
CA GLN A 53 8.69 3.82 -32.07
C GLN A 53 9.30 4.58 -33.26
N LYS A 54 8.66 4.56 -34.41
CA LYS A 54 9.14 5.26 -35.62
C LYS A 54 8.76 6.75 -35.66
N LEU A 55 7.82 7.16 -34.84
CA LEU A 55 7.33 8.54 -34.80
C LEU A 55 8.37 9.49 -34.20
N SER A 56 8.54 10.66 -34.82
CA SER A 56 9.29 11.78 -34.22
C SER A 56 8.46 12.41 -33.05
N GLN A 57 9.11 13.21 -32.21
CA GLN A 57 8.41 13.93 -31.14
C GLN A 57 7.28 14.81 -31.70
N LYS A 58 7.51 15.49 -32.82
CA LYS A 58 6.50 16.32 -33.46
C LYS A 58 5.28 15.49 -33.86
N GLN A 59 5.49 14.36 -34.50
CA GLN A 59 4.41 13.45 -34.88
C GLN A 59 3.66 12.86 -33.68
N MET A 60 4.35 12.61 -32.55
CA MET A 60 3.69 12.16 -31.32
C MET A 60 2.78 13.24 -30.74
N ARG A 61 3.16 14.52 -30.81
CA ARG A 61 2.28 15.65 -30.43
C ARG A 61 1.12 15.82 -31.40
N GLU A 62 1.36 15.69 -32.69
CA GLU A 62 0.32 15.70 -33.71
C GLU A 62 -0.71 14.58 -33.49
N LYS A 63 -0.27 13.40 -33.04
CA LYS A 63 -1.15 12.31 -32.61
C LYS A 63 -2.01 12.68 -31.40
N THR A 64 -1.47 13.43 -30.44
CA THR A 64 -2.26 13.94 -29.30
C THR A 64 -3.40 14.85 -29.78
N GLU A 65 -3.12 15.76 -30.71
CA GLU A 65 -4.15 16.63 -31.29
C GLU A 65 -5.14 15.85 -32.17
N GLU A 66 -4.68 14.83 -32.91
CA GLU A 66 -5.56 13.92 -33.63
C GLU A 66 -6.54 13.20 -32.71
N PHE A 67 -6.07 12.68 -31.57
CA PHE A 67 -6.94 12.02 -30.57
C PHE A 67 -7.98 12.98 -30.01
N LYS A 68 -7.59 14.21 -29.65
CA LYS A 68 -8.54 15.22 -29.20
C LYS A 68 -9.63 15.50 -30.25
N LYS A 69 -9.24 15.60 -31.54
CA LYS A 69 -10.18 15.78 -32.64
C LYS A 69 -11.14 14.59 -32.80
N ARG A 70 -10.61 13.36 -32.79
CA ARG A 70 -11.43 12.13 -32.87
C ARG A 70 -12.48 12.05 -31.76
N LEU A 71 -12.11 12.46 -30.51
CA LEU A 71 -13.04 12.57 -29.40
C LEU A 71 -14.11 13.65 -29.64
N MET A 72 -13.75 14.81 -30.23
CA MET A 72 -14.71 15.84 -30.63
C MET A 72 -15.67 15.36 -31.74
N ASP A 73 -15.16 14.53 -32.64
CA ASP A 73 -15.92 13.91 -33.73
C ASP A 73 -16.81 12.74 -33.27
N GLY A 74 -16.78 12.38 -31.97
CA GLY A 74 -17.69 11.44 -31.32
C GLY A 74 -17.14 10.05 -31.02
N GLU A 75 -15.84 9.80 -31.26
CA GLU A 75 -15.21 8.57 -30.78
C GLU A 75 -15.12 8.57 -29.24
N SER A 76 -15.11 7.37 -28.65
CA SER A 76 -14.95 7.19 -27.22
C SER A 76 -13.48 7.10 -26.79
N LEU A 77 -13.20 7.29 -25.50
CA LEU A 77 -11.86 7.05 -24.94
C LEU A 77 -11.38 5.60 -25.14
N ASP A 78 -12.30 4.64 -25.18
CA ASP A 78 -11.97 3.23 -25.40
C ASP A 78 -11.49 2.97 -26.86
N ASP A 79 -11.98 3.73 -27.84
CA ASP A 79 -11.58 3.59 -29.23
C ASP A 79 -10.14 4.02 -29.47
N ILE A 80 -9.69 5.06 -28.79
CA ILE A 80 -8.32 5.60 -28.89
C ILE A 80 -7.35 5.01 -27.85
N LEU A 81 -7.84 4.21 -26.90
CA LEU A 81 -7.07 3.72 -25.73
C LEU A 81 -5.78 3.00 -26.15
N VAL A 82 -5.86 2.07 -27.09
CA VAL A 82 -4.72 1.24 -27.52
C VAL A 82 -3.60 2.11 -28.10
N GLU A 83 -3.96 3.03 -28.99
CA GLU A 83 -2.98 3.94 -29.61
C GLU A 83 -2.40 4.89 -28.57
N SER A 84 -3.22 5.42 -27.68
CA SER A 84 -2.83 6.32 -26.61
C SER A 84 -1.86 5.66 -25.63
N PHE A 85 -2.13 4.43 -25.18
CA PHE A 85 -1.25 3.71 -24.27
C PHE A 85 0.09 3.36 -24.91
N ALA A 86 0.10 2.97 -26.19
CA ALA A 86 1.32 2.74 -26.92
C ALA A 86 2.15 4.03 -27.05
N LEU A 87 1.50 5.17 -27.31
CA LEU A 87 2.13 6.49 -27.41
C LEU A 87 2.77 6.92 -26.09
N VAL A 88 2.04 6.80 -24.97
CA VAL A 88 2.54 7.10 -23.61
C VAL A 88 3.71 6.19 -23.23
N ARG A 89 3.62 4.89 -23.55
CA ARG A 89 4.71 3.92 -23.29
C ARG A 89 6.01 4.33 -23.94
N GLU A 90 5.93 4.75 -25.19
CA GLU A 90 7.11 5.21 -25.96
C GLU A 90 7.61 6.58 -25.45
N ALA A 91 6.71 7.51 -25.12
CA ALA A 91 7.09 8.79 -24.53
C ALA A 91 7.82 8.60 -23.18
N ALA A 92 7.35 7.70 -22.33
CA ALA A 92 8.00 7.36 -21.07
C ALA A 92 9.40 6.74 -21.30
N ARG A 93 9.54 5.88 -22.30
CA ARG A 93 10.84 5.32 -22.70
C ARG A 93 11.82 6.42 -23.12
N ARG A 94 11.37 7.38 -23.93
CA ARG A 94 12.23 8.46 -24.47
C ARG A 94 12.61 9.50 -23.42
N THR A 95 11.68 9.86 -22.53
CA THR A 95 11.89 10.94 -21.57
C THR A 95 12.54 10.49 -20.27
N LEU A 96 12.15 9.32 -19.77
CA LEU A 96 12.62 8.81 -18.47
C LEU A 96 13.43 7.51 -18.57
N ASN A 97 13.62 6.98 -19.78
CA ASN A 97 14.18 5.64 -20.02
C ASN A 97 13.40 4.52 -19.29
N MET A 98 12.10 4.73 -19.11
CA MET A 98 11.18 3.81 -18.43
C MET A 98 10.10 3.31 -19.39
N ARG A 99 10.28 2.10 -19.91
CA ARG A 99 9.24 1.44 -20.71
C ARG A 99 8.27 0.73 -19.75
N HIS A 100 6.99 1.02 -19.86
CA HIS A 100 5.97 0.31 -19.07
C HIS A 100 6.01 -1.21 -19.32
N PHE A 101 5.99 -1.98 -18.24
CA PHE A 101 5.84 -3.43 -18.30
C PHE A 101 4.40 -3.82 -18.65
N ASP A 102 4.21 -5.06 -19.08
CA ASP A 102 2.90 -5.55 -19.47
C ASP A 102 1.88 -5.50 -18.32
N VAL A 103 2.30 -5.82 -17.10
CA VAL A 103 1.45 -5.70 -15.90
C VAL A 103 1.07 -4.23 -15.61
N GLN A 104 1.92 -3.28 -15.96
CA GLN A 104 1.63 -1.86 -15.80
C GLN A 104 0.62 -1.35 -16.83
N ILE A 105 0.63 -1.88 -18.07
CA ILE A 105 -0.41 -1.61 -19.06
C ILE A 105 -1.78 -2.12 -18.57
N ILE A 106 -1.81 -3.33 -17.98
CA ILE A 106 -3.03 -3.87 -17.35
C ILE A 106 -3.50 -2.96 -16.22
N GLY A 107 -2.57 -2.52 -15.34
CA GLY A 107 -2.87 -1.57 -14.26
C GLY A 107 -3.49 -0.27 -14.76
N GLY A 108 -2.90 0.32 -15.80
CA GLY A 108 -3.44 1.52 -16.45
C GLY A 108 -4.84 1.32 -17.00
N TYR A 109 -5.10 0.15 -17.60
CA TYR A 109 -6.45 -0.19 -18.08
C TYR A 109 -7.47 -0.35 -16.95
N VAL A 110 -7.09 -1.02 -15.85
CA VAL A 110 -7.93 -1.15 -14.65
C VAL A 110 -8.33 0.22 -14.10
N LEU A 111 -7.36 1.14 -13.99
CA LEU A 111 -7.60 2.51 -13.55
C LEU A 111 -8.50 3.28 -14.53
N HIS A 112 -8.28 3.13 -15.85
CA HIS A 112 -9.15 3.77 -16.85
C HIS A 112 -10.61 3.32 -16.71
N LYS A 113 -10.84 2.06 -16.38
CA LYS A 113 -12.20 1.50 -16.15
C LYS A 113 -12.81 1.87 -14.79
N GLY A 114 -12.24 2.81 -14.05
CA GLY A 114 -12.78 3.27 -12.77
C GLY A 114 -12.76 2.19 -11.69
N LYS A 115 -11.68 1.43 -11.58
CA LYS A 115 -11.52 0.35 -10.61
C LYS A 115 -10.28 0.60 -9.73
N VAL A 116 -10.14 -0.15 -8.65
CA VAL A 116 -8.95 -0.14 -7.80
C VAL A 116 -7.94 -1.16 -8.33
N ALA A 117 -6.75 -0.68 -8.69
CA ALA A 117 -5.63 -1.52 -9.08
C ALA A 117 -4.78 -1.84 -7.84
N GLU A 118 -4.86 -3.06 -7.32
CA GLU A 118 -3.92 -3.50 -6.30
C GLU A 118 -2.62 -3.96 -6.96
N MET A 119 -1.57 -3.20 -6.76
CA MET A 119 -0.22 -3.49 -7.26
C MET A 119 0.77 -3.47 -6.10
N ALA A 120 1.57 -4.51 -5.98
CA ALA A 120 2.56 -4.60 -4.92
C ALA A 120 3.48 -3.36 -4.86
N THR A 121 3.97 -3.05 -3.67
CA THR A 121 4.92 -1.95 -3.48
C THR A 121 6.16 -2.18 -4.34
N GLY A 122 6.61 -1.12 -5.04
CA GLY A 122 7.76 -1.20 -5.95
C GLY A 122 7.43 -1.61 -7.39
N GLU A 123 6.17 -1.91 -7.73
CA GLU A 123 5.74 -2.22 -9.11
C GLU A 123 5.54 -0.98 -10.01
N GLY A 124 5.82 0.22 -9.50
CA GLY A 124 5.81 1.45 -10.28
C GLY A 124 4.43 2.06 -10.51
N LYS A 125 3.56 2.05 -9.50
CA LYS A 125 2.21 2.65 -9.54
C LYS A 125 2.19 4.08 -10.09
N THR A 126 3.15 4.90 -9.71
CA THR A 126 3.28 6.30 -10.20
C THR A 126 3.38 6.35 -11.73
N LEU A 127 4.14 5.44 -12.35
CA LEU A 127 4.26 5.35 -13.80
C LEU A 127 3.00 4.78 -14.46
N VAL A 128 2.33 3.84 -13.78
CA VAL A 128 1.05 3.25 -14.26
C VAL A 128 -0.02 4.31 -14.42
N ALA A 129 -0.14 5.21 -13.45
CA ALA A 129 -1.14 6.27 -13.46
C ALA A 129 -1.03 7.22 -14.66
N VAL A 130 0.16 7.34 -15.25
CA VAL A 130 0.39 8.21 -16.42
C VAL A 130 -0.46 7.79 -17.63
N LEU A 131 -0.66 6.48 -17.83
CA LEU A 131 -1.42 5.92 -18.96
C LEU A 131 -2.88 6.42 -18.97
N PRO A 132 -3.68 6.15 -17.93
CA PRO A 132 -5.07 6.59 -17.90
C PRO A 132 -5.23 8.10 -17.66
N LEU A 133 -4.29 8.77 -16.99
CA LEU A 133 -4.34 10.24 -16.86
C LEU A 133 -4.18 10.92 -18.21
N TYR A 134 -3.19 10.50 -19.00
CA TYR A 134 -3.03 11.03 -20.37
C TYR A 134 -4.29 10.80 -21.19
N LEU A 135 -4.81 9.56 -21.24
CA LEU A 135 -5.99 9.23 -22.03
C LEU A 135 -7.22 10.06 -21.64
N ASN A 136 -7.53 10.14 -20.34
CA ASN A 136 -8.71 10.86 -19.87
C ASN A 136 -8.54 12.39 -19.95
N ALA A 137 -7.31 12.91 -19.91
CA ALA A 137 -7.02 14.34 -20.09
C ALA A 137 -7.34 14.84 -21.50
N LEU A 138 -7.32 13.97 -22.51
CA LEU A 138 -7.63 14.32 -23.91
C LEU A 138 -9.06 14.86 -24.10
N GLU A 139 -10.00 14.56 -23.17
CA GLU A 139 -11.33 15.18 -23.20
C GLU A 139 -11.32 16.68 -22.87
N GLY A 140 -10.21 17.25 -22.41
CA GLY A 140 -10.11 18.67 -22.03
C GLY A 140 -10.86 19.05 -20.74
N LYS A 141 -11.45 18.08 -20.04
CA LYS A 141 -12.23 18.32 -18.81
C LYS A 141 -11.39 18.34 -17.53
N GLY A 142 -10.11 18.01 -17.61
CA GLY A 142 -9.19 17.92 -16.48
C GLY A 142 -9.23 16.59 -15.74
N CYS A 143 -8.04 16.17 -15.30
CA CYS A 143 -7.85 14.96 -14.51
C CYS A 143 -7.06 15.28 -13.24
N HIS A 144 -7.40 14.63 -12.16
CA HIS A 144 -6.72 14.80 -10.89
C HIS A 144 -5.98 13.52 -10.49
N LEU A 145 -4.73 13.67 -10.01
CA LEU A 145 -4.04 12.62 -9.27
C LEU A 145 -3.92 13.05 -7.81
N VAL A 146 -4.48 12.24 -6.95
CA VAL A 146 -4.58 12.49 -5.51
C VAL A 146 -3.53 11.68 -4.79
N THR A 147 -2.69 12.33 -3.98
CA THR A 147 -1.64 11.70 -3.17
C THR A 147 -1.86 11.98 -1.68
N VAL A 148 -1.08 11.31 -0.82
CA VAL A 148 -1.20 11.44 0.64
C VAL A 148 -0.47 12.66 1.23
N ASN A 149 0.46 13.30 0.51
CA ASN A 149 1.18 14.47 1.02
C ASN A 149 1.76 15.37 -0.08
N ASP A 150 2.11 16.62 0.30
CA ASP A 150 2.65 17.65 -0.59
C ASP A 150 3.98 17.25 -1.25
N TYR A 151 4.80 16.46 -0.56
CA TYR A 151 6.07 16.01 -1.11
C TYR A 151 5.85 15.10 -2.32
N LEU A 152 4.94 14.13 -2.20
CA LEU A 152 4.61 13.22 -3.30
C LEU A 152 3.95 13.98 -4.46
N ALA A 153 3.04 14.91 -4.17
CA ALA A 153 2.42 15.72 -5.20
C ALA A 153 3.47 16.47 -6.05
N LYS A 154 4.43 17.13 -5.41
CA LYS A 154 5.54 17.83 -6.11
C LYS A 154 6.48 16.86 -6.81
N ARG A 155 6.90 15.77 -6.13
CA ARG A 155 7.81 14.77 -6.67
C ARG A 155 7.25 14.15 -7.95
N ASP A 156 5.99 13.72 -7.89
CA ASP A 156 5.38 13.00 -8.98
C ASP A 156 5.05 13.92 -10.17
N THR A 157 4.67 15.17 -9.89
CA THR A 157 4.55 16.19 -10.93
C THR A 157 5.89 16.44 -11.62
N GLN A 158 6.98 16.58 -10.88
CA GLN A 158 8.31 16.76 -11.45
C GLN A 158 8.78 15.54 -12.21
N TRP A 159 8.50 14.35 -11.68
CA TRP A 159 9.00 13.09 -12.24
C TRP A 159 8.24 12.66 -13.50
N MET A 160 6.91 12.72 -13.46
CA MET A 160 6.06 12.30 -14.59
C MET A 160 5.79 13.44 -15.58
N GLY A 161 5.95 14.69 -15.16
CA GLY A 161 5.75 15.88 -15.99
C GLY A 161 6.43 15.84 -17.36
N PRO A 162 7.69 15.35 -17.48
CA PRO A 162 8.35 15.20 -18.77
C PRO A 162 7.58 14.38 -19.79
N ILE A 163 6.87 13.32 -19.38
CA ILE A 163 6.10 12.46 -20.31
C ILE A 163 4.92 13.25 -20.89
N TYR A 164 4.14 13.89 -20.04
CA TYR A 164 2.97 14.67 -20.45
C TYR A 164 3.37 15.88 -21.32
N HIS A 165 4.41 16.60 -20.87
CA HIS A 165 4.94 17.74 -21.64
C HIS A 165 5.50 17.31 -23.00
N TYR A 166 6.16 16.14 -23.08
CA TYR A 166 6.66 15.59 -24.34
C TYR A 166 5.52 15.35 -25.34
N LEU A 167 4.37 14.93 -24.84
CA LEU A 167 3.15 14.70 -25.63
C LEU A 167 2.27 15.94 -25.82
N GLY A 168 2.61 17.07 -25.22
CA GLY A 168 1.89 18.34 -25.41
C GLY A 168 0.81 18.64 -24.38
N LEU A 169 0.75 17.91 -23.27
CA LEU A 169 -0.19 18.18 -22.16
C LEU A 169 0.49 18.99 -21.03
N SER A 170 -0.31 19.82 -20.36
CA SER A 170 0.06 20.62 -19.21
C SER A 170 -0.19 19.88 -17.90
N VAL A 171 0.72 20.06 -16.92
CA VAL A 171 0.63 19.42 -15.61
C VAL A 171 0.80 20.43 -14.50
N GLY A 172 -0.25 20.58 -13.68
CA GLY A 172 -0.28 21.39 -12.49
C GLY A 172 -0.05 20.58 -11.21
N CYS A 173 0.31 21.28 -10.15
CA CYS A 173 0.44 20.70 -8.80
C CYS A 173 -0.12 21.67 -7.77
N ILE A 174 -0.95 21.19 -6.86
CA ILE A 174 -1.45 21.94 -5.70
C ILE A 174 -0.91 21.34 -4.41
N VAL A 175 -0.60 22.21 -3.44
CA VAL A 175 -0.05 21.81 -2.15
C VAL A 175 -0.62 22.67 -1.02
N SER A 176 -0.44 22.19 0.20
CA SER A 176 -0.93 22.86 1.40
C SER A 176 -0.29 24.25 1.59
N TYR A 177 -1.05 25.08 2.22
CA TYR A 177 -0.62 26.41 2.62
C TYR A 177 0.39 26.30 3.78
N LYS A 178 1.61 26.77 3.59
CA LYS A 178 2.64 26.80 4.65
C LYS A 178 3.19 28.21 4.83
N GLU A 179 3.07 28.72 6.04
CA GLU A 179 3.74 29.94 6.45
C GLU A 179 5.16 29.60 6.93
N LEU A 180 6.17 30.04 6.19
CA LEU A 180 7.58 29.90 6.54
C LEU A 180 8.16 31.27 6.86
N LYS A 181 8.32 31.59 8.16
CA LYS A 181 8.98 32.79 8.65
C LYS A 181 8.42 34.11 8.06
N GLY A 182 7.11 34.27 8.03
CA GLY A 182 6.45 35.48 7.52
C GLY A 182 6.45 35.64 6.01
N LYS A 183 6.82 34.59 5.25
CA LYS A 183 6.66 34.51 3.80
C LYS A 183 5.78 33.33 3.45
N TYR A 184 4.75 33.56 2.65
CA TYR A 184 3.89 32.52 2.13
C TYR A 184 4.62 31.75 1.02
N SER A 185 4.64 30.43 1.13
CA SER A 185 5.09 29.58 0.01
C SER A 185 4.02 29.58 -1.08
N SER A 186 4.43 29.43 -2.34
CA SER A 186 3.45 29.17 -3.40
C SER A 186 2.69 27.88 -3.10
N THR A 187 1.38 27.93 -3.31
CA THR A 187 0.47 26.79 -3.07
C THR A 187 0.13 26.02 -4.34
N ALA A 188 0.60 26.50 -5.49
CA ALA A 188 0.39 25.86 -6.79
C ALA A 188 1.58 26.06 -7.73
N TYR A 189 1.80 25.06 -8.57
CA TYR A 189 2.91 24.99 -9.51
C TYR A 189 2.45 24.38 -10.84
N ILE A 190 3.19 24.71 -11.91
CA ILE A 190 3.10 24.03 -13.20
C ILE A 190 4.45 23.42 -13.55
N PHE A 191 4.45 22.26 -14.18
CA PHE A 191 5.67 21.68 -14.73
C PHE A 191 6.13 22.49 -15.94
N ASP A 192 7.30 23.09 -15.85
CA ASP A 192 7.92 23.90 -16.88
C ASP A 192 9.41 23.51 -16.98
N PRO A 193 9.83 22.77 -18.01
CA PRO A 193 11.20 22.29 -18.16
C PRO A 193 12.24 23.42 -18.31
N THR A 194 11.80 24.64 -18.56
CA THR A 194 12.69 25.80 -18.69
C THR A 194 12.88 26.56 -17.37
N TYR A 195 12.07 26.24 -16.35
CA TYR A 195 12.10 26.93 -15.07
C TYR A 195 13.06 26.25 -14.08
N LEU A 196 14.02 27.02 -13.57
CA LEU A 196 14.95 26.59 -12.54
C LEU A 196 14.70 27.40 -11.27
N PRO A 197 14.14 26.81 -10.21
CA PRO A 197 13.82 27.51 -8.97
C PRO A 197 15.08 27.82 -8.15
N ALA A 198 14.98 28.83 -7.29
CA ALA A 198 16.00 29.12 -6.29
C ALA A 198 16.14 28.00 -5.23
N ASP A 199 15.08 27.23 -4.99
CA ASP A 199 15.10 26.03 -4.17
C ASP A 199 15.40 24.81 -5.05
N SER A 200 16.60 24.26 -4.92
CA SER A 200 17.09 23.13 -5.72
C SER A 200 16.41 21.78 -5.45
N ARG A 201 15.47 21.73 -4.50
CA ARG A 201 14.81 20.46 -4.12
C ARG A 201 13.79 19.99 -5.14
N PHE A 202 13.08 20.91 -5.81
CA PHE A 202 12.12 20.64 -6.85
C PHE A 202 12.43 21.48 -8.09
N LEU A 203 13.00 20.83 -9.10
CA LEU A 203 13.30 21.46 -10.39
C LEU A 203 12.03 21.54 -11.23
N TYR A 204 11.99 22.49 -12.17
CA TYR A 204 10.95 22.58 -13.20
C TYR A 204 9.54 22.82 -12.68
N LEU A 205 9.36 23.17 -11.40
CA LEU A 205 8.06 23.52 -10.83
C LEU A 205 7.95 25.05 -10.73
N ARG A 206 7.35 25.69 -11.71
CA ARG A 206 7.13 27.13 -11.75
C ARG A 206 5.88 27.49 -10.94
N PRO A 207 5.99 28.43 -9.99
CA PRO A 207 4.84 28.92 -9.24
C PRO A 207 3.78 29.57 -10.14
N ILE A 208 2.52 29.23 -9.91
CA ILE A 208 1.35 29.77 -10.61
C ILE A 208 0.22 29.97 -9.61
N SER A 209 -0.87 30.56 -10.04
CA SER A 209 -2.10 30.63 -9.24
C SER A 209 -2.77 29.24 -9.12
N ARG A 210 -3.56 29.07 -8.07
CA ARG A 210 -4.28 27.82 -7.84
C ARG A 210 -5.28 27.53 -8.97
N LYS A 211 -5.92 28.56 -9.48
CA LYS A 211 -6.83 28.46 -10.63
C LYS A 211 -6.12 27.98 -11.90
N GLU A 212 -4.94 28.53 -12.21
CA GLU A 212 -4.12 28.09 -13.35
C GLU A 212 -3.72 26.62 -13.21
N ALA A 213 -3.41 26.15 -11.99
CA ALA A 213 -3.10 24.76 -11.76
C ALA A 213 -4.26 23.81 -12.06
N TYR A 214 -5.48 24.21 -11.71
CA TYR A 214 -6.69 23.47 -12.08
C TYR A 214 -7.04 23.55 -13.57
N MET A 215 -6.60 24.59 -14.28
CA MET A 215 -6.78 24.70 -15.73
C MET A 215 -5.79 23.85 -16.53
N CYS A 216 -4.76 23.29 -15.92
CA CYS A 216 -3.89 22.28 -16.56
C CYS A 216 -4.70 21.03 -16.94
N ASP A 217 -4.23 20.30 -17.93
CA ASP A 217 -4.86 19.04 -18.37
C ASP A 217 -4.88 18.00 -17.24
N ILE A 218 -3.83 17.97 -16.41
CA ILE A 218 -3.68 17.08 -15.26
C ILE A 218 -3.23 17.90 -14.05
N THR A 219 -3.85 17.67 -12.89
CA THR A 219 -3.48 18.33 -11.64
C THR A 219 -3.18 17.28 -10.56
N TYR A 220 -1.95 17.33 -10.04
CA TYR A 220 -1.52 16.53 -8.89
C TYR A 220 -1.79 17.30 -7.60
N GLY A 221 -2.17 16.62 -6.53
CA GLY A 221 -2.39 17.29 -5.25
C GLY A 221 -2.71 16.32 -4.11
N VAL A 222 -2.87 16.89 -2.91
CA VAL A 222 -3.26 16.14 -1.72
C VAL A 222 -4.78 16.07 -1.61
N GLY A 223 -5.33 14.93 -1.16
CA GLY A 223 -6.77 14.73 -1.06
C GLY A 223 -7.49 15.81 -0.26
N SER A 224 -6.91 16.22 0.87
CA SER A 224 -7.46 17.31 1.69
C SER A 224 -7.49 18.65 0.97
N GLU A 225 -6.45 18.97 0.17
CA GLU A 225 -6.40 20.24 -0.54
C GLU A 225 -7.46 20.36 -1.64
N PHE A 226 -7.69 19.27 -2.38
CA PHE A 226 -8.80 19.20 -3.34
C PHE A 226 -10.16 19.42 -2.66
N GLY A 227 -10.36 18.77 -1.51
CA GLY A 227 -11.61 18.93 -0.76
C GLY A 227 -11.75 20.30 -0.10
N PHE A 228 -10.68 20.90 0.41
CA PHE A 228 -10.71 22.27 0.93
C PHE A 228 -10.95 23.31 -0.16
N ASP A 229 -10.39 23.12 -1.36
CA ASP A 229 -10.67 24.01 -2.48
C ASP A 229 -12.15 23.91 -2.92
N TYR A 230 -12.71 22.70 -2.90
CA TYR A 230 -14.14 22.51 -3.15
C TYR A 230 -14.99 23.27 -2.12
N LEU A 231 -14.66 23.19 -0.83
CA LEU A 231 -15.36 23.93 0.20
C LEU A 231 -15.22 25.44 -0.01
N ARG A 232 -14.02 25.93 -0.33
CA ARG A 232 -13.75 27.34 -0.61
C ARG A 232 -14.54 27.84 -1.84
N ASP A 233 -14.60 27.03 -2.89
CA ASP A 233 -15.36 27.34 -4.10
C ASP A 233 -16.86 27.43 -3.84
N ASN A 234 -17.39 26.61 -2.93
CA ASN A 234 -18.81 26.69 -2.52
C ASN A 234 -19.10 27.86 -1.56
N MET A 235 -18.07 28.45 -0.96
CA MET A 235 -18.18 29.67 -0.14
C MET A 235 -17.88 30.94 -0.93
N ALA A 236 -17.42 30.82 -2.20
CA ALA A 236 -17.06 31.95 -3.02
C ALA A 236 -18.29 32.79 -3.39
N LEU A 237 -18.18 34.11 -3.23
CA LEU A 237 -19.29 35.06 -3.55
C LEU A 237 -19.44 35.31 -5.06
N ARG A 238 -18.40 35.07 -5.84
CA ARG A 238 -18.39 35.26 -7.29
C ARG A 238 -17.84 34.02 -7.97
N LYS A 239 -18.37 33.72 -9.16
CA LYS A 239 -17.94 32.56 -9.97
C LYS A 239 -16.45 32.65 -10.39
N GLU A 240 -15.98 33.88 -10.59
CA GLU A 240 -14.59 34.15 -10.97
C GLU A 240 -13.58 33.76 -9.86
N ASP A 241 -14.02 33.76 -8.61
CA ASP A 241 -13.21 33.40 -7.44
C ASP A 241 -13.07 31.89 -7.26
N GLN A 242 -13.92 31.10 -7.91
CA GLN A 242 -13.81 29.66 -7.92
C GLN A 242 -12.58 29.20 -8.69
N VAL A 243 -11.88 28.20 -8.14
CA VAL A 243 -10.61 27.70 -8.70
C VAL A 243 -10.77 26.35 -9.43
N GLN A 244 -11.69 25.49 -8.97
CA GLN A 244 -11.88 24.17 -9.56
C GLN A 244 -12.74 24.23 -10.83
N ARG A 245 -12.54 23.23 -11.69
CA ARG A 245 -13.44 22.89 -12.81
C ARG A 245 -14.42 21.80 -12.38
N GLU A 246 -15.23 21.30 -13.31
CA GLU A 246 -16.02 20.10 -13.09
C GLU A 246 -15.12 18.93 -12.67
N LEU A 247 -15.57 18.15 -11.70
CA LEU A 247 -14.88 16.98 -11.18
C LEU A 247 -15.09 15.79 -12.14
N ASN A 248 -14.19 15.64 -13.12
CA ASN A 248 -14.32 14.64 -14.18
C ASN A 248 -13.71 13.30 -13.80
N TYR A 249 -12.39 13.20 -13.72
CA TYR A 249 -11.67 11.95 -13.44
C TYR A 249 -10.62 12.16 -12.36
N ALA A 250 -10.59 11.26 -11.38
CA ALA A 250 -9.54 11.23 -10.37
C ALA A 250 -8.95 9.83 -10.22
N ILE A 251 -7.62 9.77 -10.11
CA ILE A 251 -6.90 8.60 -9.61
C ILE A 251 -6.41 8.91 -8.21
N ILE A 252 -6.68 8.01 -7.27
CA ILE A 252 -6.30 8.14 -5.88
C ILE A 252 -5.16 7.17 -5.61
N ASP A 253 -3.95 7.69 -5.36
CA ASP A 253 -2.80 6.90 -4.94
C ASP A 253 -2.89 6.61 -3.45
N GLU A 254 -2.46 5.42 -3.03
CA GLU A 254 -2.67 4.91 -1.67
C GLU A 254 -4.13 5.01 -1.25
N VAL A 255 -5.01 4.49 -2.11
CA VAL A 255 -6.47 4.65 -2.02
C VAL A 255 -7.08 4.12 -0.72
N ASP A 256 -6.50 3.08 -0.13
CA ASP A 256 -6.87 2.53 1.17
C ASP A 256 -6.66 3.56 2.29
N SER A 257 -5.55 4.30 2.28
CA SER A 257 -5.34 5.38 3.24
C SER A 257 -6.34 6.51 3.08
N ILE A 258 -6.51 7.02 1.86
CA ILE A 258 -7.29 8.24 1.63
C ILE A 258 -8.79 7.97 1.73
N LEU A 259 -9.29 6.87 1.15
CA LEU A 259 -10.73 6.59 1.09
C LEU A 259 -11.26 5.76 2.27
N ILE A 260 -10.40 5.07 3.01
CA ILE A 260 -10.81 4.26 4.17
C ILE A 260 -10.28 4.87 5.47
N ASP A 261 -8.95 4.91 5.66
CA ASP A 261 -8.34 5.31 6.94
C ASP A 261 -8.60 6.79 7.28
N GLU A 262 -8.29 7.71 6.36
CA GLU A 262 -8.43 9.16 6.57
C GLU A 262 -9.88 9.63 6.38
N ALA A 263 -10.69 8.87 5.67
CA ALA A 263 -12.07 9.24 5.35
C ALA A 263 -13.00 9.33 6.58
N ARG A 264 -12.59 8.83 7.71
CA ARG A 264 -13.32 8.91 8.99
C ARG A 264 -13.42 10.35 9.53
N THR A 265 -12.50 11.24 9.13
CA THR A 265 -12.48 12.62 9.59
C THR A 265 -12.96 13.53 8.46
N PRO A 266 -14.03 14.32 8.66
CA PRO A 266 -14.49 15.27 7.65
C PRO A 266 -13.54 16.45 7.50
N LEU A 267 -13.54 17.06 6.34
CA LEU A 267 -12.89 18.34 6.08
C LEU A 267 -13.82 19.46 6.60
N ILE A 268 -13.28 20.34 7.42
CA ILE A 268 -14.06 21.41 8.08
C ILE A 268 -13.34 22.73 7.87
N ILE A 269 -14.07 23.73 7.39
CA ILE A 269 -13.64 25.13 7.43
C ILE A 269 -14.41 25.80 8.55
N SER A 270 -13.68 26.36 9.51
CA SER A 270 -14.23 27.11 10.62
C SER A 270 -13.86 28.58 10.50
N GLY A 271 -14.75 29.45 10.94
CA GLY A 271 -14.52 30.89 11.08
C GLY A 271 -14.86 31.38 12.48
N PRO A 272 -14.42 32.58 12.86
CA PRO A 272 -14.81 33.16 14.15
C PRO A 272 -16.34 33.33 14.17
N SER A 273 -16.96 32.93 15.29
CA SER A 273 -18.35 33.27 15.57
C SER A 273 -18.48 34.78 15.83
N GLU A 274 -19.58 35.39 15.39
CA GLU A 274 -19.90 36.80 15.67
C GLU A 274 -20.34 37.02 17.13
N GLU A 275 -20.39 35.98 17.95
CA GLU A 275 -20.81 36.08 19.36
C GLU A 275 -19.91 37.03 20.13
N SER A 276 -20.55 37.92 20.85
CA SER A 276 -19.90 38.92 21.69
C SER A 276 -19.14 38.31 22.86
N THR A 277 -17.83 38.30 22.81
CA THR A 277 -16.97 37.85 23.92
C THR A 277 -17.21 38.64 25.20
N SER A 278 -17.82 39.85 25.12
CA SER A 278 -18.18 40.67 26.25
C SER A 278 -19.25 40.00 27.14
N LEU A 279 -20.17 39.25 26.57
CA LEU A 279 -21.26 38.59 27.29
C LEU A 279 -20.73 37.56 28.31
N TYR A 280 -19.69 36.83 27.99
CA TYR A 280 -19.06 35.90 28.91
C TYR A 280 -18.50 36.57 30.18
N TYR A 281 -17.88 37.77 30.03
CA TYR A 281 -17.38 38.50 31.21
C TYR A 281 -18.52 39.11 32.03
N GLU A 282 -19.61 39.55 31.39
CA GLU A 282 -20.79 40.07 32.07
C GLU A 282 -21.49 38.96 32.89
N VAL A 283 -21.66 37.79 32.27
CA VAL A 283 -22.26 36.61 32.88
C VAL A 283 -21.35 36.10 34.01
N ASP A 284 -20.03 36.06 33.83
CA ASP A 284 -19.11 35.66 34.92
C ASP A 284 -19.26 36.57 36.15
N ARG A 285 -19.33 37.91 35.93
CA ARG A 285 -19.55 38.87 37.03
C ARG A 285 -20.91 38.69 37.72
N LEU A 286 -21.94 38.29 36.98
CA LEU A 286 -23.27 37.99 37.47
C LEU A 286 -23.24 36.71 38.34
N VAL A 287 -22.67 35.62 37.79
CA VAL A 287 -22.65 34.32 38.46
C VAL A 287 -21.89 34.35 39.77
N ARG A 288 -20.82 35.17 39.88
CA ARG A 288 -20.09 35.38 41.14
C ARG A 288 -20.93 36.00 42.26
N LYS A 289 -22.10 36.60 41.93
CA LYS A 289 -23.03 37.17 42.92
C LYS A 289 -24.12 36.20 43.35
N LEU A 290 -24.21 35.03 42.69
CA LEU A 290 -25.18 33.97 42.99
C LEU A 290 -24.68 33.09 44.15
N VAL A 291 -25.61 32.61 44.97
CA VAL A 291 -25.32 31.77 46.16
C VAL A 291 -25.83 30.36 45.89
N ARG A 292 -24.97 29.37 46.08
CA ARG A 292 -25.32 27.95 45.96
C ARG A 292 -26.42 27.58 46.94
N ASP A 293 -27.30 26.66 46.55
CA ASP A 293 -28.45 26.14 47.34
C ASP A 293 -29.53 27.18 47.69
N LYS A 294 -29.33 28.44 47.23
CA LYS A 294 -30.33 29.49 47.31
C LYS A 294 -30.74 29.98 45.93
N ASP A 295 -29.77 30.43 45.16
CA ASP A 295 -30.01 31.01 43.81
C ASP A 295 -29.91 29.95 42.71
N PHE A 296 -29.15 28.87 42.97
CA PHE A 296 -28.99 27.73 42.02
C PHE A 296 -28.73 26.44 42.77
N THR A 297 -29.15 25.30 42.20
CA THR A 297 -28.89 23.94 42.69
C THR A 297 -27.82 23.27 41.82
N VAL A 298 -27.02 22.40 42.43
CA VAL A 298 -25.94 21.66 41.77
C VAL A 298 -26.21 20.17 41.93
N ASP A 299 -26.31 19.48 40.78
CA ASP A 299 -26.33 18.03 40.72
C ASP A 299 -24.93 17.55 40.37
N GLU A 300 -24.20 17.04 41.35
CA GLU A 300 -22.81 16.59 41.21
C GLU A 300 -22.72 15.26 40.45
N GLU A 301 -23.76 14.44 40.46
CA GLU A 301 -23.77 13.13 39.79
C GLU A 301 -23.90 13.31 38.26
N ASN A 302 -24.76 14.21 37.82
CA ASN A 302 -24.98 14.49 36.40
C ASN A 302 -24.18 15.70 35.90
N GLN A 303 -23.37 16.36 36.73
CA GLN A 303 -22.61 17.57 36.43
C GLN A 303 -23.48 18.70 35.83
N THR A 304 -24.69 18.85 36.34
CA THR A 304 -25.64 19.87 35.89
C THR A 304 -25.92 20.91 36.98
N VAL A 305 -26.27 22.11 36.56
CA VAL A 305 -26.63 23.23 37.40
C VAL A 305 -27.94 23.81 36.91
N SER A 306 -28.84 24.13 37.86
CA SER A 306 -30.13 24.71 37.53
C SER A 306 -30.40 25.91 38.43
N LEU A 307 -30.85 27.04 37.87
CA LEU A 307 -31.32 28.20 38.63
C LEU A 307 -32.57 27.85 39.38
N THR A 308 -32.68 28.38 40.64
CA THR A 308 -33.92 28.35 41.38
C THR A 308 -34.81 29.55 40.98
N GLU A 309 -36.06 29.57 41.36
CA GLU A 309 -36.93 30.73 41.09
C GLU A 309 -36.38 32.02 41.72
N GLU A 310 -35.74 31.94 42.89
CA GLU A 310 -35.07 33.11 43.51
C GLU A 310 -33.85 33.54 42.69
N GLY A 311 -33.10 32.58 42.17
CA GLY A 311 -31.95 32.81 41.28
C GLY A 311 -32.36 33.48 40.00
N VAL A 312 -33.43 33.04 39.34
CA VAL A 312 -33.98 33.66 38.13
C VAL A 312 -34.34 35.12 38.39
N LYS A 313 -35.14 35.39 39.44
CA LYS A 313 -35.51 36.78 39.81
C LYS A 313 -34.33 37.66 40.12
N LYS A 314 -33.26 37.07 40.66
CA LYS A 314 -32.01 37.77 40.95
C LYS A 314 -31.21 38.08 39.70
N CYS A 315 -31.13 37.11 38.78
CA CYS A 315 -30.52 37.31 37.46
C CYS A 315 -31.25 38.42 36.68
N GLU A 316 -32.57 38.37 36.60
CA GLU A 316 -33.39 39.35 35.94
C GLU A 316 -33.16 40.75 36.49
N ARG A 317 -33.10 40.90 37.82
CA ARG A 317 -32.84 42.17 38.46
C ARG A 317 -31.43 42.71 38.19
N LEU A 318 -30.42 41.81 38.17
CA LEU A 318 -29.03 42.22 37.96
C LEU A 318 -28.75 42.55 36.49
N LEU A 319 -29.48 41.96 35.55
CA LEU A 319 -29.40 42.20 34.11
C LEU A 319 -30.35 43.26 33.60
N GLY A 320 -31.34 43.68 34.44
CA GLY A 320 -32.30 44.70 34.07
C GLY A 320 -33.35 44.22 33.02
N ILE A 321 -33.63 42.91 33.03
CA ILE A 321 -34.61 42.27 32.11
C ILE A 321 -35.84 41.83 32.89
N ASN A 322 -37.01 41.80 32.22
CA ASN A 322 -38.27 41.49 32.91
C ASN A 322 -38.57 40.00 33.02
N ASN A 323 -38.13 39.19 32.06
CA ASN A 323 -38.31 37.74 32.06
C ASN A 323 -37.16 37.06 31.34
N LEU A 324 -36.43 36.26 32.05
CA LEU A 324 -35.28 35.50 31.53
C LEU A 324 -35.67 34.39 30.56
N TYR A 325 -36.91 33.85 30.73
CA TYR A 325 -37.42 32.73 29.94
C TYR A 325 -38.46 33.12 28.89
N ASP A 326 -38.45 34.34 28.37
CA ASP A 326 -39.42 34.81 27.35
C ASP A 326 -39.13 34.35 25.94
N GLY A 327 -38.08 33.53 25.75
CA GLY A 327 -37.67 33.00 24.43
C GLY A 327 -36.67 33.88 23.66
N THR A 328 -36.49 35.16 24.05
CA THR A 328 -35.53 36.07 23.45
C THR A 328 -34.15 36.00 24.07
N HIS A 329 -34.04 35.42 25.28
CA HIS A 329 -32.83 35.36 26.07
C HIS A 329 -32.21 33.95 26.17
N THR A 330 -32.52 33.04 25.23
CA THR A 330 -32.05 31.67 25.23
C THR A 330 -30.53 31.57 25.28
N GLU A 331 -29.83 32.42 24.56
CA GLU A 331 -28.36 32.52 24.55
C GLU A 331 -27.82 32.92 25.92
N LEU A 332 -28.44 33.91 26.55
CA LEU A 332 -28.06 34.38 27.88
C LEU A 332 -28.24 33.30 28.96
N ILE A 333 -29.33 32.52 28.88
CA ILE A 333 -29.56 31.36 29.77
C ILE A 333 -28.44 30.34 29.57
N HIS A 334 -28.09 30.08 28.34
CA HIS A 334 -27.01 29.15 28.00
C HIS A 334 -25.69 29.61 28.65
N HIS A 335 -25.29 30.85 28.43
CA HIS A 335 -24.08 31.42 29.04
C HIS A 335 -24.08 31.40 30.57
N ILE A 336 -25.22 31.68 31.23
CA ILE A 336 -25.36 31.59 32.70
C ILE A 336 -25.12 30.14 33.17
N ASN A 337 -25.71 29.17 32.47
CA ASN A 337 -25.52 27.77 32.81
C ASN A 337 -24.07 27.32 32.61
N GLN A 338 -23.42 27.71 31.55
CA GLN A 338 -22.00 27.36 31.29
C GLN A 338 -21.07 28.04 32.31
N ALA A 339 -21.33 29.30 32.68
CA ALA A 339 -20.56 29.99 33.72
C ALA A 339 -20.73 29.35 35.09
N LEU A 340 -21.96 28.97 35.47
CA LEU A 340 -22.23 28.22 36.71
C LEU A 340 -21.49 26.88 36.70
N ARG A 341 -21.55 26.13 35.60
CA ARG A 341 -20.80 24.87 35.43
C ARG A 341 -19.29 25.08 35.57
N ALA A 342 -18.74 26.14 34.95
CA ALA A 342 -17.33 26.50 35.03
C ALA A 342 -16.89 26.79 36.47
N HIS A 343 -17.74 27.46 37.27
CA HIS A 343 -17.44 27.74 38.67
C HIS A 343 -17.61 26.54 39.60
N CYS A 344 -18.63 25.68 39.38
CA CYS A 344 -18.96 24.56 40.24
C CYS A 344 -18.05 23.34 40.02
N PHE A 345 -17.82 22.97 38.77
CA PHE A 345 -17.20 21.67 38.46
C PHE A 345 -15.75 21.77 37.95
N PHE A 346 -15.31 22.92 37.39
CA PHE A 346 -14.00 23.04 36.81
C PHE A 346 -13.08 23.87 37.69
N LYS A 347 -12.14 23.22 38.36
CA LYS A 347 -11.18 23.85 39.30
C LYS A 347 -9.80 23.95 38.65
N ARG A 348 -9.16 25.08 38.83
CA ARG A 348 -7.78 25.29 38.40
C ARG A 348 -6.84 24.30 39.09
N ASP A 349 -5.82 23.89 38.35
CA ASP A 349 -4.80 22.90 38.72
C ASP A 349 -5.35 21.50 39.01
N LYS A 350 -6.59 21.23 38.61
CA LYS A 350 -7.22 19.91 38.65
C LYS A 350 -7.76 19.53 37.24
N GLU A 351 -8.84 20.16 36.82
CA GLU A 351 -9.44 19.93 35.48
C GLU A 351 -8.74 20.72 34.37
N TYR A 352 -8.04 21.82 34.70
CA TYR A 352 -7.26 22.63 33.79
C TYR A 352 -6.12 23.38 34.49
N VAL A 353 -5.14 23.82 33.70
CA VAL A 353 -4.08 24.74 34.14
C VAL A 353 -4.08 26.00 33.29
N VAL A 354 -3.63 27.12 33.86
CA VAL A 354 -3.40 28.38 33.12
C VAL A 354 -1.92 28.52 32.84
N LYS A 355 -1.55 28.53 31.54
CA LYS A 355 -0.16 28.67 31.09
C LYS A 355 -0.09 29.58 29.86
N ASN A 356 0.81 30.56 29.89
CA ASN A 356 1.00 31.54 28.81
C ASN A 356 -0.29 32.30 28.44
N GLY A 357 -1.15 32.61 29.41
CA GLY A 357 -2.40 33.31 29.16
C GLY A 357 -3.53 32.47 28.52
N LYS A 358 -3.38 31.15 28.52
CA LYS A 358 -4.36 30.20 27.92
C LYS A 358 -4.74 29.15 28.94
N VAL A 359 -5.99 28.70 28.85
CA VAL A 359 -6.50 27.51 29.57
C VAL A 359 -6.05 26.27 28.80
N ILE A 360 -5.43 25.33 29.50
CA ILE A 360 -5.04 24.02 28.96
C ILE A 360 -5.71 22.93 29.78
N ILE A 361 -6.47 22.09 29.12
CA ILE A 361 -7.19 20.96 29.72
C ILE A 361 -6.20 19.95 30.30
N VAL A 362 -6.52 19.44 31.50
CA VAL A 362 -5.88 18.26 32.11
C VAL A 362 -6.77 17.06 31.85
N ASP A 363 -6.23 16.02 31.28
CA ASP A 363 -6.95 14.78 31.07
C ASP A 363 -7.25 14.09 32.41
N GLU A 364 -8.48 13.77 32.64
CA GLU A 364 -8.97 13.24 33.95
C GLU A 364 -8.32 11.88 34.29
N PHE A 365 -8.05 11.03 33.26
CA PHE A 365 -7.53 9.68 33.47
C PHE A 365 -6.01 9.62 33.53
N THR A 366 -5.34 10.45 32.76
CA THR A 366 -3.87 10.41 32.60
C THR A 366 -3.15 11.54 33.34
N GLY A 367 -3.85 12.59 33.77
CA GLY A 367 -3.27 13.80 34.32
C GLY A 367 -2.39 14.60 33.35
N ARG A 368 -2.45 14.30 32.05
CA ARG A 368 -1.64 14.94 31.01
C ARG A 368 -2.28 16.23 30.53
N LEU A 369 -1.44 17.24 30.28
CA LEU A 369 -1.88 18.46 29.62
C LEU A 369 -2.25 18.18 28.17
N MET A 370 -3.40 18.71 27.73
CA MET A 370 -3.92 18.57 26.37
C MET A 370 -3.92 19.93 25.63
N PRO A 371 -2.78 20.43 25.19
CA PRO A 371 -2.73 21.71 24.47
C PRO A 371 -3.48 21.61 23.15
N GLY A 372 -4.26 22.66 22.84
CA GLY A 372 -5.03 22.75 21.58
C GLY A 372 -6.42 22.10 21.66
N ARG A 373 -6.76 21.36 22.71
CA ARG A 373 -8.14 20.93 22.97
C ARG A 373 -8.92 22.00 23.72
N ARG A 374 -10.21 22.09 23.42
CA ARG A 374 -11.16 23.00 24.07
C ARG A 374 -12.43 22.24 24.44
N TRP A 375 -13.09 22.64 25.52
CA TRP A 375 -14.45 22.17 25.80
C TRP A 375 -15.42 22.85 24.83
N SER A 376 -16.47 22.14 24.43
CA SER A 376 -17.54 22.61 23.57
C SER A 376 -18.55 23.50 24.29
N ASP A 377 -19.48 24.02 23.53
CA ASP A 377 -20.69 24.68 24.00
C ASP A 377 -20.43 25.89 24.89
N GLY A 378 -19.40 26.69 24.60
CA GLY A 378 -19.08 27.90 25.36
C GLY A 378 -18.43 27.67 26.73
N LEU A 379 -18.28 26.42 27.18
CA LEU A 379 -17.71 26.13 28.51
C LEU A 379 -16.25 26.57 28.62
N HIS A 380 -15.43 26.38 27.55
CA HIS A 380 -14.04 26.82 27.56
C HIS A 380 -13.93 28.34 27.71
N GLN A 381 -14.77 29.09 27.02
CA GLN A 381 -14.86 30.54 27.09
C GLN A 381 -15.34 31.01 28.47
N ALA A 382 -16.29 30.28 29.05
CA ALA A 382 -16.72 30.55 30.43
C ALA A 382 -15.60 30.36 31.45
N ILE A 383 -14.72 29.38 31.24
CA ILE A 383 -13.52 29.16 32.08
C ILE A 383 -12.48 30.26 31.84
N GLU A 384 -12.24 30.67 30.55
CA GLU A 384 -11.37 31.81 30.22
C GLU A 384 -11.86 33.10 30.89
N ALA A 385 -13.19 33.36 30.88
CA ALA A 385 -13.82 34.48 31.58
C ALA A 385 -13.60 34.40 33.10
N LYS A 386 -13.83 33.21 33.68
CA LYS A 386 -13.63 32.94 35.12
C LYS A 386 -12.21 33.26 35.59
N GLU A 387 -11.18 32.93 34.74
CA GLU A 387 -9.77 33.18 35.01
C GLU A 387 -9.33 34.60 34.61
N GLY A 388 -10.23 35.41 34.04
CA GLY A 388 -9.93 36.77 33.58
C GLY A 388 -8.95 36.81 32.39
N LEU A 389 -8.90 35.77 31.63
CA LEU A 389 -8.04 35.65 30.45
C LEU A 389 -8.74 36.25 29.23
N ARG A 390 -7.96 36.52 28.16
CA ARG A 390 -8.53 36.91 26.86
C ARG A 390 -9.32 35.74 26.31
N ILE A 391 -10.62 35.92 26.10
CA ILE A 391 -11.50 34.93 25.50
C ILE A 391 -11.16 34.84 24.04
N GLU A 392 -10.82 33.62 23.56
CA GLU A 392 -10.74 33.34 22.14
C GLU A 392 -12.17 33.05 21.63
N SER A 393 -12.57 33.74 20.53
CA SER A 393 -13.88 33.53 19.92
C SER A 393 -14.13 32.06 19.63
N GLU A 394 -15.34 31.61 19.75
CA GLU A 394 -15.77 30.31 19.33
C GLU A 394 -15.66 30.20 17.83
N ASN A 395 -15.20 29.04 17.34
CA ASN A 395 -15.13 28.83 15.90
C ASN A 395 -16.41 28.18 15.43
N GLN A 396 -17.17 28.87 14.60
CA GLN A 396 -18.34 28.34 13.92
C GLN A 396 -17.91 27.53 12.71
N THR A 397 -18.50 26.36 12.50
CA THR A 397 -18.33 25.59 11.26
C THR A 397 -19.02 26.30 10.12
N LEU A 398 -18.23 26.79 9.15
CA LEU A 398 -18.75 27.48 7.94
C LEU A 398 -19.06 26.49 6.83
N ALA A 399 -18.23 25.49 6.64
CA ALA A 399 -18.43 24.46 5.62
C ALA A 399 -17.78 23.14 6.05
N THR A 400 -18.42 22.04 5.67
CA THR A 400 -17.90 20.69 5.95
C THR A 400 -18.24 19.73 4.82
N ILE A 401 -17.34 18.80 4.54
CA ILE A 401 -17.58 17.67 3.65
C ILE A 401 -16.72 16.46 4.08
N SER A 402 -17.26 15.26 4.01
CA SER A 402 -16.46 14.04 4.17
C SER A 402 -15.72 13.70 2.89
N PHE A 403 -14.60 12.98 3.02
CA PHE A 403 -13.89 12.45 1.83
C PHE A 403 -14.81 11.59 0.97
N GLN A 404 -15.67 10.76 1.59
CA GLN A 404 -16.63 9.92 0.86
C GLN A 404 -17.54 10.77 -0.04
N ASN A 405 -18.12 11.83 0.50
CA ASN A 405 -19.02 12.68 -0.26
C ASN A 405 -18.30 13.47 -1.34
N TYR A 406 -17.07 13.97 -1.04
CA TYR A 406 -16.28 14.71 -2.01
C TYR A 406 -15.92 13.84 -3.22
N PHE A 407 -15.34 12.64 -3.00
CA PHE A 407 -14.92 11.80 -4.12
C PHE A 407 -16.07 11.20 -4.93
N LYS A 408 -17.28 11.09 -4.36
CA LYS A 408 -18.49 10.73 -5.11
C LYS A 408 -18.97 11.80 -6.10
N LEU A 409 -18.47 13.02 -6.01
CA LEU A 409 -18.79 14.09 -6.95
C LEU A 409 -18.08 13.94 -8.30
N TYR A 410 -16.99 13.19 -8.36
CA TYR A 410 -16.31 12.90 -9.62
C TYR A 410 -17.17 12.00 -10.51
N LYS A 411 -17.16 12.29 -11.82
CA LYS A 411 -17.84 11.43 -12.81
C LYS A 411 -17.23 10.03 -12.85
N LYS A 412 -15.92 9.95 -12.65
CA LYS A 412 -15.16 8.68 -12.58
C LYS A 412 -14.03 8.79 -11.58
N ILE A 413 -13.92 7.80 -10.70
CA ILE A 413 -12.78 7.65 -9.80
C ILE A 413 -12.12 6.30 -10.01
N ALA A 414 -10.84 6.23 -9.76
CA ALA A 414 -10.05 5.02 -9.72
C ALA A 414 -9.05 5.10 -8.57
N GLY A 415 -8.54 3.96 -8.13
CA GLY A 415 -7.59 3.94 -7.04
C GLY A 415 -6.45 2.96 -7.28
N MET A 416 -5.32 3.20 -6.62
CA MET A 416 -4.18 2.27 -6.63
C MET A 416 -3.54 2.21 -5.25
N THR A 417 -3.15 1.01 -4.83
CA THR A 417 -2.43 0.74 -3.58
C THR A 417 -1.78 -0.63 -3.63
N GLY A 418 -0.96 -0.95 -2.64
CA GLY A 418 -0.41 -2.30 -2.45
C GLY A 418 -1.28 -3.24 -1.61
N THR A 419 -2.38 -2.76 -1.01
CA THR A 419 -3.14 -3.44 0.06
C THR A 419 -4.64 -3.18 0.01
N ALA A 420 -5.29 -3.28 -1.16
CA ALA A 420 -6.73 -2.97 -1.30
C ALA A 420 -7.66 -4.17 -1.03
N ILE A 421 -7.18 -5.39 -1.19
CA ILE A 421 -8.03 -6.58 -1.18
C ILE A 421 -8.72 -6.83 0.16
N THR A 422 -8.07 -6.47 1.26
CA THR A 422 -8.65 -6.60 2.61
C THR A 422 -9.88 -5.72 2.80
N GLU A 423 -9.90 -4.58 2.11
CA GLU A 423 -10.96 -3.57 2.18
C GLU A 423 -11.88 -3.58 0.94
N ALA A 424 -11.82 -4.66 0.12
CA ALA A 424 -12.56 -4.74 -1.14
C ALA A 424 -14.08 -4.60 -0.97
N ALA A 425 -14.64 -5.13 0.12
CA ALA A 425 -16.05 -5.01 0.45
C ALA A 425 -16.43 -3.54 0.70
N GLU A 426 -15.63 -2.82 1.47
CA GLU A 426 -15.85 -1.42 1.82
C GLU A 426 -15.72 -0.50 0.60
N PHE A 427 -14.72 -0.74 -0.27
CA PHE A 427 -14.60 -0.05 -1.56
C PHE A 427 -15.84 -0.24 -2.43
N LYS A 428 -16.38 -1.45 -2.47
CA LYS A 428 -17.58 -1.75 -3.27
C LYS A 428 -18.83 -1.11 -2.70
N GLU A 429 -19.03 -1.20 -1.39
CA GLU A 429 -20.22 -0.70 -0.71
C GLU A 429 -20.28 0.83 -0.70
N ILE A 430 -19.16 1.51 -0.36
CA ILE A 430 -19.15 2.97 -0.19
C ILE A 430 -18.98 3.69 -1.52
N TYR A 431 -18.07 3.21 -2.39
CA TYR A 431 -17.66 3.94 -3.61
C TYR A 431 -18.07 3.23 -4.91
N GLY A 432 -18.60 2.02 -4.84
CA GLY A 432 -18.93 1.22 -6.02
C GLY A 432 -17.70 0.66 -6.76
N LEU A 433 -16.50 0.73 -6.15
CA LEU A 433 -15.24 0.36 -6.78
C LEU A 433 -14.94 -1.14 -6.62
N ASP A 434 -14.65 -1.82 -7.72
CA ASP A 434 -14.13 -3.17 -7.70
C ASP A 434 -12.61 -3.16 -7.55
N VAL A 435 -12.08 -4.03 -6.70
CA VAL A 435 -10.64 -4.23 -6.53
C VAL A 435 -10.13 -5.31 -7.49
N ILE A 436 -9.10 -5.00 -8.24
CA ILE A 436 -8.42 -5.91 -9.17
C ILE A 436 -6.97 -6.06 -8.74
N VAL A 437 -6.59 -7.27 -8.33
CA VAL A 437 -5.20 -7.59 -7.96
C VAL A 437 -4.40 -7.86 -9.23
N ILE A 438 -3.31 -7.12 -9.40
CA ILE A 438 -2.43 -7.24 -10.56
C ILE A 438 -1.17 -7.99 -10.16
N PRO A 439 -0.76 -9.00 -10.93
CA PRO A 439 0.45 -9.76 -10.62
C PRO A 439 1.71 -8.89 -10.73
N THR A 440 2.74 -9.25 -9.98
CA THR A 440 4.05 -8.62 -10.10
C THR A 440 4.72 -8.94 -11.44
N ASN A 441 5.50 -8.00 -11.97
CA ASN A 441 6.23 -8.18 -13.23
C ASN A 441 7.25 -9.34 -13.17
N LYS A 442 7.84 -9.57 -11.99
CA LYS A 442 8.74 -10.70 -11.71
C LYS A 442 8.21 -11.47 -10.49
N PRO A 443 8.52 -12.77 -10.38
CA PRO A 443 8.15 -13.56 -9.20
C PRO A 443 8.61 -12.91 -7.90
N LEU A 444 7.73 -12.89 -6.90
CA LEU A 444 8.02 -12.33 -5.58
C LEU A 444 9.10 -13.19 -4.89
N ARG A 445 10.22 -12.56 -4.53
CA ARG A 445 11.33 -13.21 -3.80
C ARG A 445 11.29 -12.93 -2.30
N ARG A 446 10.47 -11.95 -1.86
CA ARG A 446 10.31 -11.62 -0.45
C ARG A 446 9.77 -12.84 0.30
N LYS A 447 10.42 -13.18 1.41
CA LYS A 447 9.95 -14.21 2.33
C LYS A 447 9.17 -13.56 3.46
N GLU A 448 7.98 -14.06 3.70
CA GLU A 448 7.16 -13.66 4.84
C GLU A 448 7.35 -14.71 5.93
N TYR A 449 7.71 -14.26 7.12
CA TYR A 449 7.84 -15.10 8.30
C TYR A 449 6.54 -15.05 9.10
N ASP A 450 6.26 -16.11 9.84
CA ASP A 450 5.10 -16.18 10.74
C ASP A 450 5.23 -15.13 11.85
N ASP A 451 4.08 -14.67 12.36
CA ASP A 451 4.02 -13.72 13.47
C ASP A 451 4.58 -14.35 14.74
N GLU A 452 5.38 -13.59 15.49
CA GLU A 452 5.86 -13.96 16.81
C GLU A 452 5.01 -13.29 17.89
N ILE A 453 4.42 -14.10 18.78
CA ILE A 453 3.53 -13.65 19.83
C ILE A 453 4.26 -13.67 21.18
N TYR A 454 4.25 -12.54 21.86
CA TYR A 454 4.90 -12.38 23.17
C TYR A 454 3.87 -12.11 24.26
N LYS A 455 4.16 -12.57 25.47
CA LYS A 455 3.27 -12.37 26.63
C LYS A 455 3.18 -10.91 27.04
N THR A 456 4.29 -10.17 26.94
CA THR A 456 4.38 -8.77 27.34
C THR A 456 4.99 -7.89 26.25
N GLU A 457 4.62 -6.61 26.24
CA GLU A 457 5.24 -5.63 25.35
C GLU A 457 6.75 -5.49 25.59
N ARG A 458 7.20 -5.65 26.81
CA ARG A 458 8.63 -5.62 27.17
C ARG A 458 9.41 -6.73 26.49
N GLU A 459 8.89 -7.94 26.53
CA GLU A 459 9.51 -9.11 25.86
C GLU A 459 9.55 -8.89 24.34
N LYS A 460 8.45 -8.41 23.75
CA LYS A 460 8.39 -8.07 22.34
C LYS A 460 9.47 -7.05 21.95
N PHE A 461 9.61 -5.95 22.68
CA PHE A 461 10.62 -4.93 22.38
C PHE A 461 12.06 -5.47 22.52
N ASN A 462 12.30 -6.32 23.52
CA ASN A 462 13.61 -6.95 23.68
C ASN A 462 13.93 -7.88 22.50
N ALA A 463 12.97 -8.65 22.01
CA ALA A 463 13.13 -9.51 20.83
C ALA A 463 13.38 -8.68 19.56
N VAL A 464 12.63 -7.61 19.35
CA VAL A 464 12.85 -6.66 18.22
C VAL A 464 14.27 -6.09 18.27
N VAL A 465 14.74 -5.64 19.43
CA VAL A 465 16.11 -5.10 19.58
C VAL A 465 17.17 -6.16 19.30
N ALA A 466 16.96 -7.40 19.75
CA ALA A 466 17.88 -8.51 19.49
C ALA A 466 17.96 -8.85 18.00
N GLU A 467 16.82 -8.87 17.30
CA GLU A 467 16.79 -9.13 15.85
C GLU A 467 17.44 -7.97 15.07
N VAL A 468 17.16 -6.72 15.44
CA VAL A 468 17.81 -5.54 14.83
C VAL A 468 19.34 -5.60 15.05
N GLU A 469 19.80 -5.93 16.26
CA GLU A 469 21.22 -6.07 16.56
C GLU A 469 21.90 -7.15 15.70
N LYS A 470 21.24 -8.29 15.52
CA LYS A 470 21.69 -9.39 14.68
C LYS A 470 21.81 -8.95 13.21
N MET A 471 20.78 -8.32 12.66
CA MET A 471 20.76 -7.83 11.27
C MET A 471 21.81 -6.72 11.06
N TYR A 472 21.95 -5.81 12.00
CA TYR A 472 22.98 -4.76 11.95
C TYR A 472 24.41 -5.32 11.91
N LYS A 473 24.72 -6.38 12.70
CA LYS A 473 26.04 -7.02 12.74
C LYS A 473 26.41 -7.65 11.39
N ILE A 474 25.45 -8.27 10.70
CA ILE A 474 25.68 -8.86 9.37
C ILE A 474 25.64 -7.84 8.23
N GLY A 475 25.33 -6.59 8.54
CA GLY A 475 25.31 -5.50 7.55
C GLY A 475 23.99 -5.29 6.85
N ARG A 476 22.92 -5.97 7.24
CA ARG A 476 21.60 -5.92 6.62
C ARG A 476 20.85 -4.66 7.03
N PRO A 477 20.21 -3.90 6.10
CA PRO A 477 19.33 -2.80 6.48
C PRO A 477 18.05 -3.33 7.14
N VAL A 478 17.54 -2.57 8.11
CA VAL A 478 16.34 -2.92 8.86
C VAL A 478 15.37 -1.74 8.88
N LEU A 479 14.12 -1.99 8.52
CA LEU A 479 13.01 -1.05 8.70
C LEU A 479 12.07 -1.59 9.76
N VAL A 480 11.87 -0.83 10.84
CA VAL A 480 10.98 -1.20 11.94
C VAL A 480 9.74 -0.32 11.92
N GLY A 481 8.57 -0.92 11.65
CA GLY A 481 7.28 -0.25 11.73
C GLY A 481 6.74 -0.22 13.17
N THR A 482 6.24 0.93 13.62
CA THR A 482 5.59 1.10 14.92
C THR A 482 4.23 1.78 14.75
N ILE A 483 3.29 1.49 15.65
CA ILE A 483 1.92 2.04 15.59
C ILE A 483 1.81 3.46 16.17
N SER A 484 2.80 3.93 16.93
CA SER A 484 2.77 5.27 17.53
C SER A 484 4.17 5.85 17.69
N ILE A 485 4.22 7.19 17.79
CA ILE A 485 5.45 7.95 18.05
C ILE A 485 6.07 7.51 19.38
N GLU A 486 5.28 7.30 20.42
CA GLU A 486 5.75 6.89 21.75
C GLU A 486 6.47 5.54 21.69
N LYS A 487 5.91 4.57 20.94
CA LYS A 487 6.53 3.26 20.73
C LYS A 487 7.82 3.36 19.92
N ALA A 488 7.86 4.24 18.90
CA ALA A 488 9.08 4.52 18.14
C ALA A 488 10.18 5.11 19.03
N GLU A 489 9.85 6.07 19.89
CA GLU A 489 10.80 6.67 20.84
C GLU A 489 11.28 5.69 21.91
N LYS A 490 10.39 4.81 22.39
CA LYS A 490 10.75 3.74 23.33
C LYS A 490 11.76 2.80 22.71
N LEU A 491 11.51 2.35 21.47
CA LEU A 491 12.44 1.50 20.74
C LEU A 491 13.78 2.20 20.45
N SER A 492 13.71 3.48 20.06
CA SER A 492 14.92 4.30 19.87
C SER A 492 15.81 4.37 21.11
N ARG A 493 15.21 4.54 22.31
CA ARG A 493 15.95 4.52 23.55
C ARG A 493 16.67 3.19 23.80
N LEU A 494 15.99 2.07 23.53
CA LEU A 494 16.57 0.72 23.69
C LEU A 494 17.72 0.47 22.68
N LEU A 495 17.57 0.90 21.42
CA LEU A 495 18.64 0.79 20.42
C LEU A 495 19.86 1.67 20.75
N ARG A 496 19.65 2.88 21.33
CA ARG A 496 20.75 3.75 21.82
C ARG A 496 21.52 3.08 22.95
N GLN A 497 20.84 2.39 23.87
CA GLN A 497 21.51 1.62 24.95
C GLN A 497 22.41 0.49 24.39
N LYS A 498 22.09 -0.03 23.21
CA LYS A 498 22.87 -1.02 22.48
C LYS A 498 23.92 -0.42 21.54
N ASN A 499 24.06 0.92 21.50
CA ASN A 499 24.93 1.66 20.58
C ASN A 499 24.68 1.36 19.10
N ILE A 500 23.44 1.09 18.73
CA ILE A 500 23.04 0.86 17.33
C ILE A 500 22.62 2.20 16.71
N PRO A 501 23.37 2.73 15.71
CA PRO A 501 22.99 3.92 14.98
C PRO A 501 21.68 3.70 14.24
N HIS A 502 20.73 4.62 14.38
CA HIS A 502 19.44 4.50 13.74
C HIS A 502 18.80 5.87 13.49
N GLN A 503 17.85 5.91 12.58
CA GLN A 503 17.02 7.07 12.26
C GLN A 503 15.58 6.80 12.71
N VAL A 504 14.88 7.86 13.16
CA VAL A 504 13.47 7.77 13.59
C VAL A 504 12.65 8.76 12.78
N LEU A 505 11.56 8.28 12.20
CA LEU A 505 10.64 9.05 11.39
C LEU A 505 9.34 9.29 12.17
N HIS A 506 8.96 10.54 12.37
CA HIS A 506 7.85 10.93 13.24
C HIS A 506 6.63 11.53 12.54
N GLY A 507 6.60 11.63 11.22
CA GLY A 507 5.48 12.22 10.48
C GLY A 507 5.39 13.76 10.55
N LYS A 508 6.37 14.43 11.18
CA LYS A 508 6.32 15.90 11.37
C LYS A 508 6.94 16.71 10.23
N ASN A 509 7.77 16.09 9.40
CA ASN A 509 8.45 16.75 8.27
C ASN A 509 8.62 15.79 7.10
N HIS A 510 7.61 15.68 6.27
CA HIS A 510 7.56 14.75 5.13
C HIS A 510 8.73 14.88 4.16
N GLU A 511 9.29 16.08 3.96
CA GLU A 511 10.41 16.27 3.05
C GLU A 511 11.72 15.69 3.61
N ALA A 512 11.98 15.90 4.90
CA ALA A 512 13.17 15.33 5.56
C ALA A 512 13.03 13.80 5.72
N GLU A 513 11.81 13.33 5.96
CA GLU A 513 11.51 11.91 6.08
C GLU A 513 11.70 11.17 4.77
N ALA A 514 11.26 11.74 3.65
CA ALA A 514 11.46 11.16 2.33
C ALA A 514 12.95 10.95 2.01
N ALA A 515 13.81 11.89 2.38
CA ALA A 515 15.25 11.75 2.21
C ALA A 515 15.85 10.63 3.08
N ILE A 516 15.38 10.48 4.31
CA ILE A 516 15.83 9.42 5.23
C ILE A 516 15.35 8.06 4.73
N ILE A 517 14.06 7.93 4.39
CA ILE A 517 13.50 6.63 3.97
C ILE A 517 14.10 6.15 2.65
N ALA A 518 14.42 7.06 1.73
CA ALA A 518 15.08 6.73 0.48
C ALA A 518 16.48 6.12 0.69
N GLN A 519 17.13 6.39 1.85
CA GLN A 519 18.41 5.81 2.23
C GLN A 519 18.28 4.63 3.20
N ALA A 520 17.07 4.22 3.56
CA ALA A 520 16.82 3.13 4.50
C ALA A 520 17.32 1.76 3.99
N GLY A 521 17.48 1.60 2.67
CA GLY A 521 18.04 0.39 2.06
C GLY A 521 19.58 0.30 2.07
N ARG A 522 20.31 1.26 2.63
CA ARG A 522 21.77 1.22 2.69
C ARG A 522 22.27 0.13 3.65
N PRO A 523 23.44 -0.46 3.39
CA PRO A 523 24.02 -1.42 4.31
C PRO A 523 24.13 -0.85 5.74
N LYS A 524 23.74 -1.64 6.74
CA LYS A 524 23.68 -1.26 8.16
C LYS A 524 22.71 -0.14 8.51
N ALA A 525 21.86 0.30 7.60
CA ALA A 525 20.83 1.29 7.94
C ALA A 525 19.78 0.66 8.87
N VAL A 526 19.48 1.34 9.98
CA VAL A 526 18.36 0.99 10.86
C VAL A 526 17.43 2.18 10.90
N THR A 527 16.19 1.97 10.47
CA THR A 527 15.17 3.02 10.38
C THR A 527 13.94 2.59 11.15
N ILE A 528 13.50 3.43 12.09
CA ILE A 528 12.24 3.24 12.81
C ILE A 528 11.24 4.23 12.19
N ALA A 529 10.09 3.72 11.75
CA ALA A 529 9.03 4.52 11.14
C ALA A 529 7.69 4.27 11.83
N THR A 530 6.87 5.29 11.97
CA THR A 530 5.45 5.10 12.28
C THR A 530 4.71 4.68 11.01
N GLN A 531 3.52 4.08 11.15
CA GLN A 531 2.75 3.48 10.07
C GLN A 531 2.57 4.41 8.84
N MET A 532 2.47 5.72 9.06
CA MET A 532 2.28 6.71 8.00
C MET A 532 3.59 7.29 7.46
N ALA A 533 4.71 7.11 8.16
CA ALA A 533 5.99 7.69 7.77
C ALA A 533 6.65 6.89 6.64
N GLY A 534 7.03 7.58 5.57
CA GLY A 534 7.71 6.97 4.42
C GLY A 534 6.81 6.23 3.45
N ARG A 535 5.49 6.28 3.61
CA ARG A 535 4.54 5.72 2.64
C ARG A 535 4.66 6.44 1.29
N GLY A 536 4.58 5.67 0.19
CA GLY A 536 4.75 6.18 -1.16
C GLY A 536 6.19 6.51 -1.58
N VAL A 537 7.20 6.22 -0.75
CA VAL A 537 8.61 6.41 -1.09
C VAL A 537 9.27 5.07 -1.36
N ASP A 538 9.93 4.93 -2.51
CA ASP A 538 10.63 3.70 -2.86
C ASP A 538 11.90 3.52 -2.02
N ILE A 539 12.02 2.35 -1.39
CA ILE A 539 13.23 1.93 -0.67
C ILE A 539 14.05 1.04 -1.59
N ILE A 540 15.17 1.58 -2.05
CA ILE A 540 16.08 0.89 -2.97
C ILE A 540 17.20 0.25 -2.16
N LEU A 541 17.46 -1.05 -2.40
CA LEU A 541 18.61 -1.73 -1.80
C LEU A 541 19.91 -1.05 -2.23
N GLY A 542 20.75 -0.70 -1.26
CA GLY A 542 21.94 0.11 -1.46
C GLY A 542 21.71 1.61 -1.25
N GLY A 543 20.47 2.06 -1.15
CA GLY A 543 20.05 3.47 -1.06
C GLY A 543 19.72 4.06 -2.43
N ASN A 544 19.14 5.26 -2.41
CA ASN A 544 18.80 6.01 -3.62
C ASN A 544 19.99 6.87 -4.06
N PRO A 545 20.66 6.54 -5.18
CA PRO A 545 21.86 7.25 -5.62
C PRO A 545 21.56 8.68 -6.06
N GLU A 546 20.38 8.93 -6.60
CA GLU A 546 19.97 10.26 -7.07
C GLU A 546 19.86 11.26 -5.92
N ILE A 547 19.16 10.87 -4.83
CA ILE A 547 19.03 11.73 -3.64
C ILE A 547 20.40 11.97 -2.99
N LEU A 548 21.24 10.92 -2.93
CA LEU A 548 22.58 11.03 -2.36
C LEU A 548 23.48 11.97 -3.17
N ALA A 549 23.45 11.85 -4.51
CA ALA A 549 24.19 12.74 -5.40
C ALA A 549 23.77 14.21 -5.23
N ARG A 550 22.47 14.44 -5.09
CA ARG A 550 21.90 15.78 -4.85
C ARG A 550 22.39 16.37 -3.52
N GLU A 551 22.32 15.61 -2.44
CA GLU A 551 22.78 16.07 -1.12
C GLU A 551 24.28 16.37 -1.11
N GLU A 552 25.10 15.51 -1.72
CA GLU A 552 26.55 15.73 -1.79
C GLU A 552 26.89 16.95 -2.64
N THR A 553 26.21 17.14 -3.76
CA THR A 553 26.40 18.30 -4.64
C THR A 553 26.08 19.60 -3.90
N VAL A 554 24.94 19.63 -3.20
CA VAL A 554 24.54 20.78 -2.39
C VAL A 554 25.58 21.09 -1.30
N LYS A 555 26.07 20.06 -0.59
CA LYS A 555 27.11 20.23 0.45
C LYS A 555 28.41 20.81 -0.13
N VAL A 556 28.87 20.34 -1.29
CA VAL A 556 30.08 20.82 -1.95
C VAL A 556 29.97 22.27 -2.34
N ILE A 557 28.82 22.67 -2.91
CA ILE A 557 28.59 24.04 -3.34
C ILE A 557 28.52 25.00 -2.14
N TRP A 558 27.80 24.61 -1.07
CA TRP A 558 27.74 25.40 0.16
C TRP A 558 29.10 25.54 0.88
N SER A 559 29.93 24.49 0.85
CA SER A 559 31.28 24.54 1.44
C SER A 559 32.19 25.47 0.68
N ARG A 560 32.11 25.52 -0.66
CA ARG A 560 32.89 26.46 -1.50
C ARG A 560 32.47 27.92 -1.30
N LYS A 561 31.18 28.18 -1.00
CA LYS A 561 30.65 29.52 -0.72
C LYS A 561 31.14 30.09 0.59
N LYS A 562 31.28 29.27 1.64
CA LYS A 562 31.79 29.72 2.96
C LYS A 562 33.23 30.21 2.88
N THR A 563 34.02 29.72 1.95
CA THR A 563 35.44 30.09 1.83
C THR A 563 35.70 31.33 0.98
N LYS A 564 34.74 31.78 0.17
CA LYS A 564 34.96 32.93 -0.76
C LYS A 564 34.36 34.27 -0.38
N LYS A 565 33.32 34.35 0.48
CA LYS A 565 32.69 35.66 0.83
C LYS A 565 32.08 35.68 2.24
N GLY A 566 32.56 36.61 3.03
CA GLY A 566 32.03 36.91 4.38
C GLY A 566 30.82 37.86 4.43
N LYS A 567 30.07 38.07 3.34
CA LYS A 567 28.88 38.94 3.30
C LYS A 567 27.81 38.40 2.33
N ASN A 568 26.56 38.52 2.76
CA ASN A 568 25.35 38.16 2.00
C ASN A 568 25.13 39.15 0.81
N GLU A 569 25.67 38.87 -0.36
CA GLU A 569 25.27 39.56 -1.59
C GLU A 569 24.36 38.67 -2.46
N ARG A 570 23.25 39.28 -2.94
CA ARG A 570 22.36 38.66 -3.90
C ARG A 570 23.03 38.56 -5.27
N TYR A 571 23.09 37.40 -5.87
CA TYR A 571 23.65 37.20 -7.21
C TYR A 571 22.78 37.86 -8.29
N LYS A 572 23.42 38.40 -9.32
CA LYS A 572 22.76 38.92 -10.54
C LYS A 572 22.47 37.78 -11.52
N GLY A 573 21.40 37.83 -12.30
CA GLY A 573 20.82 36.73 -13.06
C GLY A 573 21.75 35.95 -14.00
N LYS A 574 22.88 36.51 -14.45
CA LYS A 574 23.85 35.80 -15.30
C LYS A 574 24.74 34.84 -14.48
N GLU A 575 25.20 35.29 -13.32
CA GLU A 575 25.98 34.48 -12.39
C GLU A 575 25.16 33.34 -11.79
N LEU A 576 23.85 33.53 -11.62
CA LEU A 576 22.94 32.48 -11.14
C LEU A 576 22.78 31.34 -12.14
N ARG A 577 22.68 31.63 -13.44
CA ARG A 577 22.62 30.62 -14.52
C ARG A 577 23.90 29.78 -14.61
N GLU A 578 25.07 30.42 -14.51
CA GLU A 578 26.35 29.72 -14.52
C GLU A 578 26.51 28.82 -13.30
N ILE A 579 26.08 29.29 -12.13
CA ILE A 579 26.09 28.48 -10.90
C ILE A 579 25.10 27.31 -10.99
N LEU A 580 23.91 27.53 -11.54
CA LEU A 580 22.92 26.48 -11.73
C LEU A 580 23.42 25.42 -12.72
N GLN A 581 24.07 25.83 -13.82
CA GLN A 581 24.70 24.92 -14.77
C GLN A 581 25.83 24.11 -14.11
N GLU A 582 26.69 24.77 -13.33
CA GLU A 582 27.74 24.07 -12.56
C GLU A 582 27.17 23.10 -11.54
N ILE A 583 26.02 23.42 -10.93
CA ILE A 583 25.29 22.52 -10.03
C ILE A 583 24.80 21.29 -10.78
N GLU A 584 24.19 21.48 -11.95
CA GLU A 584 23.64 20.41 -12.77
C GLU A 584 24.73 19.47 -13.29
N ASP A 585 25.83 20.03 -13.79
CA ASP A 585 26.97 19.27 -14.27
C ASP A 585 27.65 18.46 -13.15
N ASN A 586 27.84 19.09 -11.98
CA ASN A 586 28.39 18.39 -10.80
C ASN A 586 27.43 17.37 -10.24
N TYR A 587 26.11 17.64 -10.25
CA TYR A 587 25.07 16.70 -9.86
C TYR A 587 25.10 15.44 -10.76
N ASN A 588 25.08 15.63 -12.08
CA ASN A 588 25.11 14.52 -13.04
C ASN A 588 26.38 13.68 -12.91
N LYS A 589 27.53 14.33 -12.72
CA LYS A 589 28.80 13.66 -12.49
C LYS A 589 28.82 12.85 -11.20
N ARG A 590 28.28 13.41 -10.11
CA ARG A 590 28.17 12.73 -8.82
C ARG A 590 27.14 11.60 -8.86
N LEU A 591 26.02 11.81 -9.53
CA LEU A 591 25.01 10.77 -9.75
C LEU A 591 25.62 9.56 -10.46
N GLN A 592 26.37 9.77 -11.56
CA GLN A 592 27.05 8.70 -12.28
C GLN A 592 28.06 7.95 -11.40
N GLN A 593 28.85 8.67 -10.61
CA GLN A 593 29.84 8.07 -9.71
C GLN A 593 29.16 7.22 -8.62
N ILE A 594 28.11 7.75 -7.98
CA ILE A 594 27.36 7.08 -6.93
C ILE A 594 26.63 5.86 -7.51
N ASP A 595 25.94 6.05 -8.63
CA ASP A 595 25.20 4.98 -9.32
C ASP A 595 26.14 3.82 -9.70
N SER A 596 27.32 4.10 -10.24
CA SER A 596 28.31 3.06 -10.61
C SER A 596 28.78 2.26 -9.39
N ILE A 597 29.03 2.95 -8.27
CA ILE A 597 29.49 2.29 -7.01
C ILE A 597 28.37 1.40 -6.43
N TYR A 598 27.14 1.90 -6.38
CA TYR A 598 26.04 1.14 -5.80
C TYR A 598 25.52 0.05 -6.71
N LYS A 599 25.47 0.27 -8.03
CA LYS A 599 25.12 -0.77 -9.01
C LYS A 599 26.09 -1.94 -8.93
N GLY A 600 27.40 -1.67 -8.91
CA GLY A 600 28.43 -2.72 -8.80
C GLY A 600 28.28 -3.53 -7.51
N LYS A 601 28.01 -2.87 -6.37
CA LYS A 601 27.78 -3.56 -5.09
C LYS A 601 26.51 -4.40 -5.11
N ILE A 602 25.42 -3.86 -5.68
CA ILE A 602 24.14 -4.56 -5.80
C ILE A 602 24.26 -5.76 -6.75
N GLU A 603 24.97 -5.64 -7.85
CA GLU A 603 25.19 -6.74 -8.79
C GLU A 603 26.01 -7.87 -8.13
N ASN A 604 27.02 -7.54 -7.36
CA ASN A 604 27.79 -8.53 -6.62
C ASN A 604 26.93 -9.25 -5.57
N LEU A 605 26.13 -8.51 -4.79
CA LEU A 605 25.21 -9.12 -3.83
C LEU A 605 24.12 -9.98 -4.51
N LYS A 606 23.63 -9.54 -5.68
CA LYS A 606 22.68 -10.34 -6.46
C LYS A 606 23.31 -11.62 -6.99
N LYS A 607 24.58 -11.59 -7.41
CA LYS A 607 25.30 -12.79 -7.80
C LYS A 607 25.43 -13.75 -6.64
N GLU A 608 25.90 -13.25 -5.51
CA GLU A 608 26.06 -14.06 -4.30
C GLU A 608 24.73 -14.66 -3.86
N LEU A 609 23.64 -13.88 -3.88
CA LEU A 609 22.29 -14.37 -3.58
C LEU A 609 21.87 -15.52 -4.51
N ASN A 610 22.07 -15.34 -5.81
CA ASN A 610 21.72 -16.37 -6.80
C ASN A 610 22.54 -17.64 -6.62
N GLU A 611 23.85 -17.53 -6.26
CA GLU A 611 24.70 -18.67 -5.98
C GLU A 611 24.23 -19.44 -4.74
N ARG A 612 23.94 -18.70 -3.64
CA ARG A 612 23.42 -19.31 -2.40
C ARG A 612 22.02 -19.92 -2.59
N GLU A 613 21.17 -19.28 -3.38
CA GLU A 613 19.84 -19.82 -3.72
C GLU A 613 19.95 -21.12 -4.50
N LYS A 614 20.89 -21.20 -5.46
CA LYS A 614 21.14 -22.44 -6.20
C LYS A 614 21.71 -23.54 -5.31
N GLU A 615 22.68 -23.22 -4.48
CA GLU A 615 23.28 -24.15 -3.53
C GLU A 615 22.22 -24.73 -2.57
N PHE A 616 21.43 -23.85 -1.97
CA PHE A 616 20.34 -24.26 -1.08
C PHE A 616 19.29 -25.11 -1.79
N SER A 617 18.85 -24.70 -2.98
CA SER A 617 17.85 -25.44 -3.76
C SER A 617 18.34 -26.84 -4.13
N GLN A 618 19.62 -27.01 -4.47
CA GLN A 618 20.19 -28.31 -4.77
C GLN A 618 20.23 -29.23 -3.54
N ILE A 619 20.56 -28.68 -2.38
CA ILE A 619 20.56 -29.45 -1.13
C ILE A 619 19.14 -29.81 -0.70
N ASP A 620 18.21 -28.85 -0.79
CA ASP A 620 16.79 -29.07 -0.46
C ASP A 620 16.17 -30.17 -1.36
N GLU A 621 16.48 -30.12 -2.67
CA GLU A 621 16.03 -31.12 -3.63
C GLU A 621 16.60 -32.51 -3.31
N LYS A 622 17.90 -32.62 -3.01
CA LYS A 622 18.53 -33.90 -2.63
C LYS A 622 17.92 -34.48 -1.36
N VAL A 623 17.70 -33.67 -0.33
CA VAL A 623 17.08 -34.16 0.91
C VAL A 623 15.66 -34.67 0.67
N LYS A 624 14.88 -33.97 -0.15
CA LYS A 624 13.53 -34.39 -0.53
C LYS A 624 13.54 -35.68 -1.33
N GLU A 625 14.49 -35.85 -2.26
CA GLU A 625 14.67 -37.08 -3.00
C GLU A 625 15.03 -38.28 -2.08
N GLU A 626 15.89 -38.03 -1.10
CA GLU A 626 16.24 -39.09 -0.12
C GLU A 626 15.04 -39.50 0.73
N ILE A 627 14.22 -38.52 1.15
CA ILE A 627 12.96 -38.77 1.87
C ILE A 627 11.99 -39.56 1.01
N GLU A 628 11.77 -39.16 -0.25
CA GLU A 628 10.90 -39.89 -1.16
C GLU A 628 11.42 -41.33 -1.41
N LYS A 629 12.72 -41.47 -1.63
CA LYS A 629 13.33 -42.78 -1.83
C LYS A 629 13.15 -43.69 -0.61
N GLU A 630 13.40 -43.21 0.60
CA GLU A 630 13.18 -43.95 1.84
C GLU A 630 11.70 -44.37 2.00
N LEU A 631 10.78 -43.46 1.63
CA LEU A 631 9.33 -43.75 1.66
C LEU A 631 8.94 -44.86 0.70
N PHE A 632 9.45 -44.83 -0.54
CA PHE A 632 9.21 -45.86 -1.54
C PHE A 632 9.83 -47.19 -1.15
N GLU A 633 11.07 -47.19 -0.63
CA GLU A 633 11.75 -48.42 -0.18
C GLU A 633 11.04 -49.07 1.00
N LYS A 634 10.60 -48.31 1.99
CA LYS A 634 9.91 -48.81 3.17
C LYS A 634 8.51 -49.35 2.88
N LYS A 635 7.76 -48.74 1.94
CA LYS A 635 6.42 -49.22 1.52
C LYS A 635 6.47 -50.23 0.41
N GLY A 636 7.38 -50.05 -0.56
CA GLY A 636 7.44 -50.93 -1.76
C GLY A 636 8.34 -52.15 -1.61
N GLY A 637 9.30 -52.13 -0.68
CA GLY A 637 10.22 -53.25 -0.44
C GLY A 637 10.97 -53.65 -1.72
N GLU A 638 11.16 -55.00 -1.90
CA GLU A 638 11.84 -55.51 -3.09
C GLU A 638 11.09 -55.21 -4.42
N ASN A 639 9.80 -55.05 -4.38
CA ASN A 639 9.02 -54.71 -5.59
C ASN A 639 9.30 -53.30 -6.08
N TYR A 640 9.65 -52.38 -5.20
CA TYR A 640 10.03 -51.02 -5.62
C TYR A 640 11.34 -51.03 -6.42
N ARG A 641 12.32 -51.81 -6.03
CA ARG A 641 13.61 -51.91 -6.74
C ARG A 641 13.47 -52.25 -8.22
N LYS A 642 12.42 -53.03 -8.61
CA LYS A 642 12.11 -53.31 -10.01
C LYS A 642 11.69 -52.10 -10.82
N PHE A 643 11.15 -51.11 -10.17
CA PHE A 643 10.70 -49.86 -10.82
C PHE A 643 11.71 -48.72 -10.72
N GLU A 644 12.63 -48.78 -9.74
CA GLU A 644 13.62 -47.71 -9.46
C GLU A 644 14.50 -47.38 -10.66
N GLU A 645 15.08 -48.39 -11.34
CA GLU A 645 15.88 -48.14 -12.53
C GLU A 645 15.08 -47.43 -13.65
N ARG A 646 13.84 -47.80 -13.83
CA ARG A 646 12.99 -47.21 -14.86
C ARG A 646 12.59 -45.77 -14.48
N LEU A 647 12.31 -45.51 -13.22
CA LEU A 647 12.01 -44.18 -12.71
C LEU A 647 13.23 -43.26 -12.86
N LYS A 648 14.42 -43.79 -12.51
CA LYS A 648 15.69 -43.08 -12.67
C LYS A 648 15.97 -42.70 -14.12
N LYS A 649 15.81 -43.61 -15.06
CA LYS A 649 15.97 -43.37 -16.50
C LYS A 649 15.00 -42.33 -17.04
N LEU A 650 13.73 -42.35 -16.58
CA LEU A 650 12.75 -41.35 -16.98
C LEU A 650 13.06 -39.95 -16.42
N LYS A 651 13.52 -39.91 -15.18
CA LYS A 651 13.98 -38.65 -14.53
C LYS A 651 15.20 -38.09 -15.26
N GLU A 652 16.22 -38.86 -15.55
CA GLU A 652 17.40 -38.46 -16.31
C GLU A 652 17.02 -37.95 -17.71
N ARG A 653 16.10 -38.60 -18.37
CA ARG A 653 15.58 -38.16 -19.67
C ARG A 653 14.86 -36.80 -19.58
N TYR A 654 14.05 -36.61 -18.53
CA TYR A 654 13.39 -35.33 -18.26
C TYR A 654 14.40 -34.22 -17.97
N LEU A 655 15.39 -34.45 -17.09
CA LEU A 655 16.40 -33.48 -16.73
C LEU A 655 17.26 -33.07 -17.94
N SER A 656 17.69 -34.07 -18.76
CA SER A 656 18.43 -33.80 -20.01
C SER A 656 17.62 -32.99 -21.02
N ALA A 657 16.31 -33.29 -21.17
CA ALA A 657 15.43 -32.53 -22.04
C ALA A 657 15.23 -31.09 -21.52
N ASN A 658 15.12 -30.90 -20.21
CA ASN A 658 15.01 -29.59 -19.58
C ASN A 658 16.28 -28.76 -19.77
N GLU A 659 17.47 -29.35 -19.55
CA GLU A 659 18.76 -28.68 -19.76
C GLU A 659 18.94 -28.24 -21.24
N ASN A 660 18.59 -29.11 -22.17
CA ASN A 660 18.63 -28.79 -23.60
C ASN A 660 17.65 -27.67 -23.94
N TYR A 661 16.44 -27.71 -23.42
CA TYR A 661 15.45 -26.65 -23.62
C TYR A 661 15.94 -25.31 -23.06
N GLN A 662 16.52 -25.30 -21.85
CA GLN A 662 17.05 -24.08 -21.25
C GLN A 662 18.19 -23.49 -22.07
N LYS A 663 19.13 -24.31 -22.53
CA LYS A 663 20.25 -23.87 -23.42
C LYS A 663 19.73 -23.27 -24.73
N LEU A 664 18.72 -23.88 -25.35
CA LEU A 664 18.12 -23.37 -26.56
C LEU A 664 17.28 -22.11 -26.33
N ALA A 665 16.52 -22.06 -25.23
CA ALA A 665 15.73 -20.89 -24.86
C ALA A 665 16.62 -19.66 -24.58
N GLU A 666 17.77 -19.87 -23.96
CA GLU A 666 18.74 -18.79 -23.71
C GLU A 666 19.40 -18.35 -25.03
N LYS A 667 19.81 -19.29 -25.88
CA LYS A 667 20.45 -19.02 -27.16
C LYS A 667 19.53 -18.34 -28.18
N TYR A 668 18.23 -18.69 -28.18
CA TYR A 668 17.25 -18.21 -29.16
C TYR A 668 16.14 -17.37 -28.51
N LYS A 669 16.48 -16.55 -27.51
CA LYS A 669 15.56 -15.75 -26.68
C LYS A 669 14.52 -14.94 -27.46
N ASN A 670 14.83 -14.56 -28.70
CA ASN A 670 13.95 -13.76 -29.56
C ASN A 670 13.34 -14.58 -30.73
N GLN A 671 13.50 -15.91 -30.75
CA GLN A 671 13.02 -16.79 -31.83
C GLN A 671 12.35 -18.03 -31.23
N PRO A 672 11.13 -17.90 -30.64
CA PRO A 672 10.46 -19.01 -29.93
C PRO A 672 10.16 -20.22 -30.80
N GLU A 673 10.03 -20.05 -32.13
CA GLU A 673 9.80 -21.18 -33.05
C GLU A 673 10.95 -22.19 -33.03
N ARG A 674 12.19 -21.74 -32.80
CA ARG A 674 13.37 -22.63 -32.76
C ARG A 674 13.49 -23.47 -31.50
N THR A 675 12.70 -23.16 -30.48
CA THR A 675 12.66 -23.90 -29.20
C THR A 675 11.45 -24.84 -29.11
N LYS A 676 10.53 -24.78 -30.05
CA LYS A 676 9.25 -25.50 -30.03
C LYS A 676 9.43 -27.01 -29.95
N GLU A 677 10.26 -27.59 -30.79
CA GLU A 677 10.53 -29.03 -30.81
C GLU A 677 11.17 -29.53 -29.49
N ALA A 678 12.13 -28.75 -28.97
CA ALA A 678 12.73 -29.05 -27.66
C ALA A 678 11.70 -28.96 -26.53
N GLY A 679 10.78 -28.03 -26.61
CA GLY A 679 9.65 -27.89 -25.66
C GLY A 679 8.68 -29.07 -25.72
N GLU A 680 8.40 -29.60 -26.91
CA GLU A 680 7.55 -30.80 -27.10
C GLU A 680 8.22 -32.06 -26.50
N ILE A 681 9.55 -32.20 -26.73
CA ILE A 681 10.34 -33.28 -26.16
C ILE A 681 10.35 -33.20 -24.63
N LEU A 682 10.56 -32.02 -24.07
CA LEU A 682 10.52 -31.76 -22.63
C LEU A 682 9.16 -32.13 -22.05
N ASN A 683 8.07 -31.65 -22.64
CA ASN A 683 6.72 -31.93 -22.18
C ASN A 683 6.38 -33.44 -22.24
N LYS A 684 6.87 -34.15 -23.26
CA LYS A 684 6.69 -35.61 -23.35
C LYS A 684 7.49 -36.32 -22.26
N ALA A 685 8.76 -35.96 -22.07
CA ALA A 685 9.61 -36.59 -21.04
C ALA A 685 9.06 -36.34 -19.64
N TYR A 686 8.54 -35.13 -19.38
CA TYR A 686 7.88 -34.80 -18.12
C TYR A 686 6.62 -35.66 -17.88
N ARG A 687 5.73 -35.76 -18.88
CA ARG A 687 4.52 -36.59 -18.77
C ARG A 687 4.85 -38.06 -18.50
N ASP A 688 5.81 -38.63 -19.23
CA ASP A 688 6.22 -40.00 -19.06
C ASP A 688 6.76 -40.26 -17.65
N PHE A 689 7.53 -39.35 -17.10
CA PHE A 689 8.06 -39.41 -15.74
C PHE A 689 6.96 -39.34 -14.69
N VAL A 690 6.07 -38.32 -14.79
CA VAL A 690 4.99 -38.08 -13.82
C VAL A 690 3.99 -39.24 -13.80
N LEU A 691 3.55 -39.70 -14.97
CA LEU A 691 2.59 -40.83 -15.05
C LEU A 691 3.18 -42.11 -14.47
N PHE A 692 4.48 -42.35 -14.68
CA PHE A 692 5.11 -43.50 -14.11
C PHE A 692 5.29 -43.42 -12.60
N LYS A 693 5.67 -42.22 -12.08
CA LYS A 693 5.71 -41.94 -10.63
C LYS A 693 4.34 -42.13 -9.99
N GLU A 694 3.28 -41.61 -10.61
CA GLU A 694 1.89 -41.79 -10.14
C GLU A 694 1.49 -43.28 -10.10
N LYS A 695 1.87 -44.04 -11.12
CA LYS A 695 1.61 -45.49 -11.14
C LYS A 695 2.28 -46.20 -9.97
N ILE A 696 3.52 -45.85 -9.63
CA ILE A 696 4.24 -46.41 -8.46
C ILE A 696 3.52 -46.00 -7.17
N MET A 697 3.15 -44.75 -6.99
CA MET A 697 2.43 -44.25 -5.81
C MET A 697 1.12 -45.01 -5.59
N LYS A 698 0.32 -45.24 -6.64
CA LYS A 698 -0.89 -46.05 -6.56
C LYS A 698 -0.60 -47.53 -6.23
N THR A 699 0.43 -48.10 -6.86
CA THR A 699 0.78 -49.52 -6.66
C THR A 699 1.18 -49.79 -5.21
N PHE A 700 1.91 -48.88 -4.56
CA PHE A 700 2.41 -49.07 -3.19
C PHE A 700 1.60 -48.30 -2.15
N ASN A 701 0.50 -47.69 -2.54
CA ASN A 701 -0.36 -46.91 -1.65
C ASN A 701 0.43 -45.82 -0.90
N ILE A 702 1.21 -44.99 -1.66
CA ILE A 702 2.03 -43.93 -1.17
C ILE A 702 1.34 -42.59 -1.49
N SER A 703 1.32 -41.68 -0.54
CA SER A 703 0.84 -40.29 -0.76
C SER A 703 1.91 -39.30 -0.36
N THR A 704 2.14 -38.31 -1.21
CA THR A 704 3.02 -37.15 -0.92
C THR A 704 2.19 -35.88 -0.93
N SER A 705 2.71 -34.79 -0.38
CA SER A 705 2.03 -33.47 -0.42
C SER A 705 1.78 -32.99 -1.85
N GLU A 706 2.72 -33.23 -2.77
CA GLU A 706 2.55 -32.91 -4.19
C GLU A 706 1.40 -33.71 -4.83
N TYR A 707 1.27 -34.99 -4.49
CA TYR A 707 0.21 -35.84 -5.00
C TYR A 707 -1.17 -35.43 -4.48
N ILE A 708 -1.26 -35.01 -3.21
CA ILE A 708 -2.47 -34.45 -2.61
C ILE A 708 -2.87 -33.18 -3.36
N GLU A 709 -1.94 -32.27 -3.58
CA GLU A 709 -2.21 -31.01 -4.26
C GLU A 709 -2.62 -31.21 -5.73
N GLU A 710 -1.99 -32.14 -6.43
CA GLU A 710 -2.32 -32.46 -7.82
C GLU A 710 -3.73 -33.04 -7.95
N LYS A 711 -4.11 -33.98 -7.09
CA LYS A 711 -5.46 -34.55 -7.09
C LYS A 711 -6.53 -33.55 -6.68
N ARG A 712 -6.22 -32.68 -5.72
CA ARG A 712 -7.09 -31.56 -5.37
C ARG A 712 -7.39 -30.68 -6.57
N ARG A 713 -6.35 -30.31 -7.35
CA ARG A 713 -6.53 -29.49 -8.56
C ARG A 713 -7.40 -30.17 -9.61
N GLN A 714 -7.21 -31.46 -9.80
CA GLN A 714 -8.03 -32.24 -10.76
C GLN A 714 -9.52 -32.20 -10.36
N ILE A 715 -9.84 -32.42 -9.09
CA ILE A 715 -11.23 -32.39 -8.59
C ILE A 715 -11.82 -30.96 -8.70
N LEU A 716 -11.08 -29.93 -8.31
CA LEU A 716 -11.55 -28.56 -8.41
C LEU A 716 -11.81 -28.15 -9.85
N SER A 717 -10.96 -28.59 -10.81
CA SER A 717 -11.15 -28.33 -12.23
C SER A 717 -12.46 -28.96 -12.78
N ASP A 718 -12.87 -30.11 -12.26
CA ASP A 718 -14.16 -30.72 -12.64
C ASP A 718 -15.35 -29.86 -12.14
N PHE A 719 -15.26 -29.28 -10.95
CA PHE A 719 -16.30 -28.36 -10.45
C PHE A 719 -16.35 -27.07 -11.24
N GLU A 720 -15.19 -26.54 -11.64
CA GLU A 720 -15.07 -25.29 -12.41
C GLU A 720 -15.71 -25.40 -13.79
N SER A 721 -15.58 -26.56 -14.43
CA SER A 721 -16.11 -26.78 -15.77
C SER A 721 -17.64 -26.83 -15.84
N LYS A 722 -18.36 -26.79 -14.71
CA LYS A 722 -19.82 -27.00 -14.57
C LYS A 722 -20.34 -28.28 -15.26
N ARG A 723 -19.43 -29.21 -15.55
CA ARG A 723 -19.75 -30.52 -16.14
C ARG A 723 -19.65 -31.62 -15.08
N PHE A 724 -20.15 -31.38 -13.88
CA PHE A 724 -20.11 -32.40 -12.85
C PHE A 724 -21.33 -33.31 -12.96
N ALA A 725 -21.16 -34.42 -13.62
CA ALA A 725 -22.04 -35.56 -13.41
C ALA A 725 -21.63 -36.19 -12.07
N PRO A 726 -22.52 -36.27 -11.05
CA PRO A 726 -22.18 -36.88 -9.76
C PRO A 726 -21.51 -38.24 -9.88
N LYS A 727 -21.93 -39.04 -10.89
CA LYS A 727 -21.36 -40.38 -11.18
C LYS A 727 -19.85 -40.32 -11.53
N GLU A 728 -19.34 -39.23 -12.03
CA GLU A 728 -17.93 -39.05 -12.42
C GLU A 728 -17.08 -38.42 -11.31
N VAL A 729 -17.67 -37.49 -10.56
CA VAL A 729 -16.92 -36.70 -9.55
C VAL A 729 -16.88 -37.41 -8.19
N VAL A 730 -17.94 -38.13 -7.78
CA VAL A 730 -17.98 -38.85 -6.49
C VAL A 730 -16.86 -39.88 -6.37
N PRO A 731 -16.56 -40.71 -7.38
CA PRO A 731 -15.43 -41.66 -7.29
C PRO A 731 -14.08 -40.96 -7.14
N LYS A 732 -13.89 -39.76 -7.76
CA LYS A 732 -12.65 -38.97 -7.62
C LYS A 732 -12.49 -38.40 -6.21
N ILE A 733 -13.59 -37.98 -5.59
CA ILE A 733 -13.57 -37.52 -4.18
C ILE A 733 -13.25 -38.72 -3.25
N GLU A 734 -13.79 -39.90 -3.51
CA GLU A 734 -13.45 -41.10 -2.72
C GLU A 734 -11.97 -41.51 -2.85
N GLU A 735 -11.42 -41.46 -4.06
CA GLU A 735 -10.00 -41.67 -4.31
C GLU A 735 -9.17 -40.64 -3.54
N TYR A 736 -9.58 -39.36 -3.58
CA TYR A 736 -8.87 -38.28 -2.92
C TYR A 736 -8.90 -38.40 -1.39
N ILE A 737 -10.02 -38.76 -0.79
CA ILE A 737 -10.11 -39.08 0.65
C ILE A 737 -9.12 -40.20 1.00
N GLY A 738 -9.02 -41.25 0.19
CA GLY A 738 -8.03 -42.31 0.37
C GLY A 738 -6.59 -41.80 0.34
N ILE A 739 -6.26 -40.91 -0.61
CA ILE A 739 -4.92 -40.31 -0.76
C ILE A 739 -4.58 -39.50 0.48
N ILE A 740 -5.49 -38.68 0.99
CA ILE A 740 -5.25 -37.83 2.17
C ILE A 740 -5.02 -38.69 3.42
N LYS A 741 -5.80 -39.73 3.61
CA LYS A 741 -5.60 -40.66 4.72
C LYS A 741 -4.23 -41.34 4.68
N ASN A 742 -3.84 -41.79 3.50
CA ASN A 742 -2.57 -42.47 3.32
C ASN A 742 -1.35 -41.58 3.52
N TYR A 743 -1.49 -40.24 3.46
CA TYR A 743 -0.39 -39.30 3.66
C TYR A 743 0.26 -39.49 5.03
N LYS A 744 -0.54 -39.46 6.10
CA LYS A 744 -0.09 -39.67 7.47
C LYS A 744 0.64 -41.00 7.63
N ASP A 745 0.07 -42.06 7.11
CA ASP A 745 0.62 -43.41 7.24
C ASP A 745 1.90 -43.58 6.41
N SER A 746 1.98 -42.90 5.26
CA SER A 746 3.18 -42.88 4.42
C SER A 746 4.35 -42.26 5.16
N TYR A 747 4.20 -41.06 5.68
CA TYR A 747 5.29 -40.34 6.33
C TYR A 747 5.59 -40.82 7.76
N SER A 748 4.61 -41.43 8.44
CA SER A 748 4.84 -42.07 9.75
C SER A 748 5.87 -43.23 9.70
N ILE A 749 6.10 -43.82 8.54
CA ILE A 749 7.08 -44.91 8.38
C ILE A 749 8.51 -44.37 8.45
N ILE A 750 8.74 -43.12 8.00
CA ILE A 750 10.08 -42.50 7.94
C ILE A 750 10.35 -41.52 9.09
N ALA A 751 9.29 -41.02 9.74
CA ALA A 751 9.41 -40.11 10.87
C ALA A 751 9.90 -40.85 12.14
N SER A 752 10.77 -40.22 12.92
CA SER A 752 11.20 -40.73 14.24
C SER A 752 10.02 -40.69 15.23
N GLU A 753 10.13 -41.47 16.30
CA GLU A 753 9.15 -41.51 17.39
C GLU A 753 8.96 -40.09 18.01
N LYS A 754 10.06 -39.33 18.14
CA LYS A 754 10.03 -37.96 18.64
C LYS A 754 9.14 -37.02 17.77
N ILE A 755 9.22 -37.15 16.45
CA ILE A 755 8.37 -36.41 15.52
C ILE A 755 6.92 -36.86 15.63
N LYS A 756 6.65 -38.15 15.74
CA LYS A 756 5.28 -38.70 15.89
C LYS A 756 4.61 -38.29 17.19
N GLU A 757 5.35 -38.15 18.26
CA GLU A 757 4.83 -37.63 19.55
C GLU A 757 4.70 -36.11 19.57
N GLY A 758 5.31 -35.43 18.60
CA GLY A 758 5.39 -33.99 18.50
C GLY A 758 4.03 -33.31 18.26
N LYS A 759 4.00 -32.00 18.54
CA LYS A 759 2.82 -31.13 18.36
C LYS A 759 2.36 -31.09 16.90
N ASN A 760 3.27 -30.98 15.96
CA ASN A 760 2.95 -30.81 14.53
C ASN A 760 2.27 -32.06 13.95
N PHE A 761 2.70 -33.26 14.39
CA PHE A 761 2.06 -34.49 13.95
C PHE A 761 0.61 -34.63 14.50
N LYS A 762 0.38 -34.21 15.76
CA LYS A 762 -0.97 -34.19 16.34
C LYS A 762 -1.90 -33.23 15.60
N ILE A 763 -1.39 -32.02 15.32
CA ILE A 763 -2.13 -31.02 14.53
C ILE A 763 -2.41 -31.54 13.12
N LEU A 764 -1.44 -32.19 12.47
CA LEU A 764 -1.62 -32.76 11.14
C LEU A 764 -2.75 -33.79 11.14
N CYS A 765 -2.77 -34.70 12.13
CA CYS A 765 -3.83 -35.70 12.24
C CYS A 765 -5.22 -35.09 12.41
N GLU A 766 -5.33 -34.01 13.21
CA GLU A 766 -6.57 -33.25 13.38
C GLU A 766 -7.02 -32.63 12.07
N LYS A 767 -6.12 -31.97 11.34
CA LYS A 767 -6.45 -31.28 10.09
C LYS A 767 -6.76 -32.24 8.93
N ILE A 768 -6.16 -33.41 8.90
CA ILE A 768 -6.54 -34.48 7.97
C ILE A 768 -7.98 -34.92 8.24
N ASN A 769 -8.36 -35.12 9.50
CA ASN A 769 -9.72 -35.50 9.87
C ASN A 769 -10.73 -34.39 9.53
N ASP A 770 -10.40 -33.13 9.79
CA ASP A 770 -11.25 -31.97 9.47
C ASP A 770 -11.55 -31.93 7.95
N TYR A 771 -10.51 -32.10 7.12
CA TYR A 771 -10.65 -32.03 5.67
C TYR A 771 -11.35 -33.28 5.09
N GLU A 772 -11.10 -34.46 5.65
CA GLU A 772 -11.82 -35.66 5.31
C GLU A 772 -13.33 -35.53 5.55
N ASN A 773 -13.72 -35.03 6.72
CA ASN A 773 -15.12 -34.80 7.07
C ASN A 773 -15.77 -33.79 6.13
N PHE A 774 -15.03 -32.76 5.73
CA PHE A 774 -15.48 -31.82 4.72
C PHE A 774 -15.76 -32.51 3.36
N LEU A 775 -14.82 -33.30 2.87
CA LEU A 775 -14.98 -34.01 1.60
C LEU A 775 -16.14 -35.05 1.63
N LYS A 776 -16.37 -35.70 2.78
CA LYS A 776 -17.53 -36.59 2.97
C LYS A 776 -18.84 -35.82 2.86
N GLY A 777 -18.93 -34.62 3.49
CA GLY A 777 -20.09 -33.76 3.35
C GLY A 777 -20.33 -33.30 1.93
N LEU A 778 -19.29 -32.94 1.17
CA LEU A 778 -19.39 -32.59 -0.23
C LEU A 778 -19.92 -33.76 -1.08
N LYS A 779 -19.44 -34.98 -0.81
CA LYS A 779 -19.94 -36.21 -1.45
C LYS A 779 -21.44 -36.42 -1.16
N GLU A 780 -21.89 -36.19 0.07
CA GLU A 780 -23.28 -36.31 0.47
C GLU A 780 -24.19 -35.33 -0.28
N ILE A 781 -23.76 -34.05 -0.41
CA ILE A 781 -24.46 -33.00 -1.15
C ILE A 781 -24.61 -33.42 -2.63
N LEU A 782 -23.54 -33.94 -3.24
CA LEU A 782 -23.57 -34.44 -4.63
C LEU A 782 -24.54 -35.59 -4.81
N ASN A 783 -24.59 -36.53 -3.86
CA ASN A 783 -25.48 -37.68 -3.93
C ASN A 783 -26.95 -37.33 -3.68
N THR A 784 -27.22 -36.29 -2.89
CA THR A 784 -28.60 -35.84 -2.60
C THR A 784 -29.17 -34.89 -3.64
N GLY A 785 -28.36 -34.44 -4.62
CA GLY A 785 -28.80 -33.55 -5.70
C GLY A 785 -29.03 -32.09 -5.28
N LYS A 786 -28.60 -31.67 -4.11
CA LYS A 786 -28.74 -30.30 -3.60
C LYS A 786 -27.65 -29.37 -4.16
N PHE A 787 -27.68 -29.21 -5.49
CA PHE A 787 -26.59 -28.48 -6.19
C PHE A 787 -26.46 -27.01 -5.82
N GLU A 788 -27.51 -26.38 -5.29
CA GLU A 788 -27.47 -24.97 -4.82
C GLU A 788 -26.57 -24.78 -3.59
N GLU A 789 -26.33 -25.83 -2.81
CA GLU A 789 -25.46 -25.80 -1.63
C GLU A 789 -23.98 -25.99 -1.99
N ILE A 790 -23.65 -26.48 -3.19
CA ILE A 790 -22.28 -26.82 -3.60
C ILE A 790 -21.38 -25.59 -3.63
N GLU A 791 -21.84 -24.47 -4.19
CA GLU A 791 -21.03 -23.27 -4.28
C GLU A 791 -20.61 -22.76 -2.89
N ARG A 792 -21.55 -22.69 -1.94
CA ARG A 792 -21.26 -22.33 -0.55
C ARG A 792 -20.35 -23.31 0.16
N TYR A 793 -20.41 -24.59 -0.23
CA TYR A 793 -19.58 -25.62 0.37
C TYR A 793 -18.16 -25.56 -0.16
N ILE A 794 -17.98 -25.33 -1.45
CA ILE A 794 -16.66 -25.15 -2.10
C ILE A 794 -15.96 -23.88 -1.61
N GLU A 795 -16.68 -22.80 -1.31
CA GLU A 795 -16.08 -21.58 -0.71
C GLU A 795 -15.36 -21.86 0.62
N LYS A 796 -15.85 -22.82 1.40
CA LYS A 796 -15.22 -23.24 2.66
C LYS A 796 -13.99 -24.12 2.46
N GLU A 797 -13.89 -24.81 1.32
CA GLU A 797 -12.83 -25.75 0.99
C GLU A 797 -11.45 -25.11 1.13
N ASN A 798 -11.26 -23.95 0.52
CA ASN A 798 -9.98 -23.27 0.55
C ASN A 798 -9.47 -23.01 1.97
N THR A 799 -10.35 -22.53 2.87
CA THR A 799 -9.96 -22.23 4.26
C THR A 799 -9.57 -23.48 5.04
N ILE A 800 -10.29 -24.59 4.80
CA ILE A 800 -10.03 -25.87 5.49
C ILE A 800 -8.76 -26.51 4.94
N TYR A 801 -8.60 -26.48 3.60
CA TYR A 801 -7.40 -26.99 2.95
C TYR A 801 -6.14 -26.19 3.31
N GLU A 802 -6.20 -24.87 3.44
CA GLU A 802 -5.05 -24.06 3.88
C GLU A 802 -4.51 -24.49 5.23
N LYS A 803 -5.39 -24.80 6.17
CA LYS A 803 -4.99 -25.29 7.48
C LYS A 803 -4.31 -26.65 7.37
N LEU A 804 -4.83 -27.53 6.51
CA LEU A 804 -4.21 -28.81 6.21
C LEU A 804 -2.83 -28.64 5.55
N ALA A 805 -2.74 -27.85 4.49
CA ALA A 805 -1.50 -27.59 3.77
C ALA A 805 -0.41 -26.97 4.68
N LYS A 806 -0.80 -26.06 5.58
CA LYS A 806 0.12 -25.48 6.58
C LYS A 806 0.64 -26.55 7.55
N SER A 807 -0.23 -27.46 8.01
CA SER A 807 0.18 -28.54 8.92
C SER A 807 1.05 -29.56 8.21
N ILE A 808 0.77 -29.89 6.93
CA ILE A 808 1.63 -30.72 6.09
C ILE A 808 3.02 -30.12 5.98
N LYS A 809 3.13 -28.85 5.59
CA LYS A 809 4.42 -28.14 5.46
C LYS A 809 5.21 -28.12 6.77
N SER A 810 4.55 -27.91 7.89
CA SER A 810 5.21 -27.87 9.22
C SER A 810 5.75 -29.24 9.60
N PHE A 811 5.01 -30.29 9.30
CA PHE A 811 5.41 -31.67 9.58
C PHE A 811 6.53 -32.14 8.64
N GLU A 812 6.42 -31.89 7.34
CA GLU A 812 7.48 -32.20 6.37
C GLU A 812 8.78 -31.46 6.71
N ARG A 813 8.69 -30.21 7.16
CA ARG A 813 9.87 -29.45 7.59
C ARG A 813 10.60 -30.12 8.76
N GLU A 814 9.88 -30.67 9.73
CA GLU A 814 10.52 -31.41 10.83
C GLU A 814 11.28 -32.64 10.31
N ILE A 815 10.70 -33.36 9.37
CA ILE A 815 11.36 -34.51 8.75
C ILE A 815 12.56 -34.08 7.91
N ILE A 816 12.45 -33.00 7.13
CA ILE A 816 13.55 -32.45 6.34
C ILE A 816 14.70 -31.99 7.24
N LEU A 817 14.41 -31.32 8.35
CA LEU A 817 15.44 -30.88 9.31
C LEU A 817 16.14 -32.08 10.00
N GLU A 818 15.38 -33.13 10.27
CA GLU A 818 15.94 -34.35 10.85
C GLU A 818 16.84 -35.12 9.86
N LYS A 819 16.39 -35.29 8.61
CA LYS A 819 17.08 -36.04 7.57
C LYS A 819 18.24 -35.27 6.92
N GLY A 820 18.05 -33.96 6.68
CA GLY A 820 19.05 -33.09 6.06
C GLY A 820 20.23 -32.74 6.97
N GLY A 821 20.05 -32.91 8.29
CA GLY A 821 21.10 -32.71 9.29
C GLY A 821 21.73 -31.32 9.25
N SER A 822 23.00 -31.22 9.66
CA SER A 822 23.75 -29.98 9.77
C SER A 822 24.00 -29.29 8.43
N VAL A 823 24.15 -30.06 7.35
CA VAL A 823 24.42 -29.53 6.00
C VAL A 823 23.24 -28.71 5.48
N TYR A 824 22.02 -29.21 5.66
CA TYR A 824 20.80 -28.48 5.26
C TYR A 824 20.61 -27.20 6.09
N ILE A 825 20.79 -27.30 7.41
CA ILE A 825 20.66 -26.16 8.34
C ILE A 825 21.68 -25.08 8.01
N GLU A 826 22.94 -25.46 7.70
CA GLU A 826 23.98 -24.50 7.35
C GLU A 826 23.72 -23.82 5.99
N ALA A 827 23.27 -24.57 4.98
CA ALA A 827 22.94 -24.03 3.67
C ALA A 827 21.73 -23.08 3.76
N GLU A 828 20.69 -23.45 4.50
CA GLU A 828 19.53 -22.58 4.75
C GLU A 828 19.94 -21.29 5.47
N LYS A 829 20.84 -21.39 6.46
CA LYS A 829 21.38 -20.26 7.19
C LYS A 829 22.16 -19.31 6.26
N LYS A 830 23.09 -19.84 5.47
CA LYS A 830 23.87 -19.05 4.49
C LYS A 830 22.97 -18.35 3.46
N TYR A 831 21.97 -19.04 2.96
CA TYR A 831 21.00 -18.46 2.03
C TYR A 831 20.20 -17.30 2.66
N LYS A 832 19.78 -17.45 3.92
CA LYS A 832 19.05 -16.42 4.65
C LYS A 832 19.91 -15.21 5.04
N GLU A 833 21.22 -15.40 5.21
CA GLU A 833 22.15 -14.32 5.58
C GLU A 833 22.44 -13.38 4.40
N VAL A 834 22.44 -13.87 3.18
CA VAL A 834 22.64 -13.07 1.95
C VAL A 834 21.33 -12.42 1.50
#